data_d494baa8dc9e2c6815191e66be890f30
#
_entry.id   d494baa8dc9e2c6815191e66be890f30
#
_cell.length_a   1.000
_cell.length_b   1.000
_cell.length_c   1.000
_cell.angle_alpha   90.00
_cell.angle_beta   90.00
_cell.angle_gamma   90.00
#
_symmetry.space_group_name_H-M   'P 1'
#
loop_
_entity.id
_entity.type
_entity.pdbx_description
1 polymer ?
#
loop_
_entity_poly.entity_id
_entity_poly.type
_entity_poly.pdbx_seq_one_letter_code
_entity_poly.pdbx_strand_id
1 'polypeptide(L)'
;MERNNELRTAWDFVENTGRSIFLTGKAGTGKTTFLKTVVERSRKRPIVVAPTGVAAINAGGVTIHSFFQLPFTPYVPGAKMESRFDFGRDKRKIIASIDLLIIDEISMVRADLLDAIDNVLRRFRDHRLPFGGVQLLMIGDLAQLTPVVTPEDEQLLKPYYDTPYFFGSKALQQIDYVTIQLEHVYRQQDTSFIEILNEIRDGHPTQAALDKLNSRCTSPNALRGTKGALPIRLTTHNQLANYYNESELEKLPGQPFQFEAEIKGTFPEYSYPTAKTLVLKQGAQVMFVKNDPSGDHLYYNGRIGQVVYVGPKKIHILCEGDQEAIEVEPLEWENTRYTLNEVTREIETEVQGTFKQYPLRLAWAITIHKSQGLTFDHAIIDANQSFAPGQVYVALSRCRSLEGLVLSNPLAPRAIINDERVDAYIGQQETEAEKSIRQLPLLKQEYERMLLLQLFDFQPLLYLQETMVRIFAEFFYRSQASLKQLQDRTLMDLRQRVTEVADKWRQKITVMPIEELRNQEFLERVRRSAQYFEETLNGILAKPIELTANVEPTNKIAKKRLENALPELRQTWVARRYLLHQIAEQGFTVSGYLKEKQLSILNALDEDAPKSRRSRKPKAKKEVRKEPEVTHNELGTWGEIMAADYLLRNGYLIRERDWKSGHRDLDIIAQDGETLVVVEVKTRRNRTYTDPERAVNYQKMQNLRMAANHYVKYHHINDPVRFDIITVTGTPGDSPEIEHIQDAF
;
A
#
# COMPACT_ATOMS: atom_id res chain seq x y z
N MET A 1 15.69 8.29 20.90
CA MET A 1 16.17 6.90 20.93
C MET A 1 17.16 6.60 22.05
N GLU A 2 18.00 7.51 22.43
CA GLU A 2 19.10 7.23 23.38
C GLU A 2 18.67 6.83 24.81
N ARG A 3 17.41 7.06 25.19
CA ARG A 3 16.91 6.78 26.56
C ARG A 3 15.99 5.55 26.67
N ASN A 4 15.69 4.85 25.57
CA ASN A 4 14.80 3.67 25.58
C ASN A 4 15.54 2.46 24.99
N ASN A 5 15.79 1.47 25.83
CA ASN A 5 16.58 0.28 25.46
C ASN A 5 15.85 -0.62 24.45
N GLU A 6 14.51 -0.71 24.52
CA GLU A 6 13.69 -1.52 23.63
C GLU A 6 13.73 -0.94 22.20
N LEU A 7 13.62 0.39 22.05
CA LEU A 7 13.73 1.06 20.73
C LEU A 7 15.13 0.91 20.14
N ARG A 8 16.18 0.92 20.97
CA ARG A 8 17.55 0.67 20.51
C ARG A 8 17.72 -0.78 20.06
N THR A 9 17.17 -1.72 20.80
CA THR A 9 17.17 -3.14 20.44
C THR A 9 16.41 -3.38 19.12
N ALA A 10 15.22 -2.78 18.96
CA ALA A 10 14.46 -2.84 17.72
C ALA A 10 15.25 -2.28 16.52
N TRP A 11 15.91 -1.14 16.69
CA TRP A 11 16.80 -0.55 15.68
C TRP A 11 17.91 -1.51 15.28
N ASP A 12 18.57 -2.12 16.26
CA ASP A 12 19.64 -3.07 16.03
C ASP A 12 19.18 -4.30 15.22
N PHE A 13 17.98 -4.81 15.50
CA PHE A 13 17.41 -5.89 14.72
C PHE A 13 17.08 -5.46 13.29
N VAL A 14 16.52 -4.26 13.10
CA VAL A 14 16.22 -3.72 11.77
C VAL A 14 17.50 -3.57 10.94
N GLU A 15 18.52 -2.89 11.47
CA GLU A 15 19.70 -2.48 10.72
C GLU A 15 20.76 -3.55 10.58
N ASN A 16 20.95 -4.34 11.63
CA ASN A 16 22.11 -5.19 11.78
C ASN A 16 21.79 -6.68 11.70
N THR A 17 20.55 -7.04 11.39
CA THR A 17 20.13 -8.44 11.20
C THR A 17 19.18 -8.59 10.01
N GLY A 18 19.01 -9.83 9.53
CA GLY A 18 17.97 -10.19 8.55
C GLY A 18 16.68 -10.70 9.22
N ARG A 19 16.61 -10.71 10.55
CA ARG A 19 15.47 -11.24 11.30
C ARG A 19 14.28 -10.30 11.21
N SER A 20 13.10 -10.79 10.86
CA SER A 20 11.85 -10.02 10.88
C SER A 20 11.47 -9.65 12.31
N ILE A 21 10.67 -8.60 12.48
CA ILE A 21 10.37 -8.03 13.78
C ILE A 21 8.87 -7.78 13.90
N PHE A 22 8.28 -8.18 15.01
CA PHE A 22 7.00 -7.69 15.48
C PHE A 22 7.24 -6.68 16.60
N LEU A 23 7.08 -5.39 16.31
CA LEU A 23 7.18 -4.31 17.28
C LEU A 23 5.80 -4.03 17.86
N THR A 24 5.58 -4.40 19.08
CA THR A 24 4.31 -4.22 19.78
C THR A 24 4.49 -3.30 21.00
N GLY A 25 3.38 -2.93 21.60
CA GLY A 25 3.35 -2.10 22.83
C GLY A 25 2.04 -1.35 22.95
N LYS A 26 1.79 -0.87 24.15
CA LYS A 26 0.57 -0.15 24.51
C LYS A 26 0.35 1.10 23.65
N ALA A 27 -0.86 1.64 23.68
CA ALA A 27 -1.14 2.93 23.05
C ALA A 27 -0.22 4.01 23.63
N GLY A 28 0.43 4.81 22.76
CA GLY A 28 1.30 5.91 23.22
C GLY A 28 2.74 5.54 23.58
N THR A 29 3.23 4.35 23.22
CA THR A 29 4.62 3.90 23.51
C THR A 29 5.65 4.33 22.46
N GLY A 30 5.27 5.14 21.45
CA GLY A 30 6.23 5.69 20.49
C GLY A 30 6.45 4.86 19.22
N LYS A 31 5.62 3.87 18.91
CA LYS A 31 5.71 3.01 17.71
C LYS A 31 5.81 3.80 16.41
N THR A 32 4.93 4.79 16.20
CA THR A 32 4.92 5.64 15.00
C THR A 32 6.17 6.51 14.89
N THR A 33 6.71 6.99 16.01
CA THR A 33 7.97 7.74 16.04
C THR A 33 9.14 6.86 15.62
N PHE A 34 9.16 5.61 16.09
CA PHE A 34 10.16 4.64 15.68
C PHE A 34 10.08 4.36 14.18
N LEU A 35 8.88 4.11 13.65
CA LEU A 35 8.65 3.91 12.21
C LEU A 35 9.27 5.06 11.39
N LYS A 36 8.94 6.31 11.73
CA LYS A 36 9.49 7.48 11.04
C LYS A 36 11.01 7.53 11.10
N THR A 37 11.60 7.22 12.25
CA THR A 37 13.06 7.17 12.39
C THR A 37 13.69 6.09 11.50
N VAL A 38 13.03 4.92 11.38
CA VAL A 38 13.51 3.84 10.49
C VAL A 38 13.47 4.29 9.03
N VAL A 39 12.37 4.92 8.60
CA VAL A 39 12.25 5.44 7.22
C VAL A 39 13.33 6.47 6.90
N GLU A 40 13.63 7.38 7.83
CA GLU A 40 14.58 8.47 7.64
C GLU A 40 16.06 8.04 7.69
N ARG A 41 16.39 7.03 8.48
CA ARG A 41 17.80 6.74 8.84
C ARG A 41 18.27 5.35 8.46
N SER A 42 17.40 4.45 8.03
CA SER A 42 17.81 3.08 7.68
C SER A 42 18.67 3.05 6.43
N ARG A 43 19.69 2.20 6.43
CA ARG A 43 20.50 1.87 5.25
C ARG A 43 19.80 0.90 4.31
N LYS A 44 18.77 0.22 4.78
CA LYS A 44 17.91 -0.65 3.98
C LYS A 44 16.92 0.21 3.20
N ARG A 45 16.38 -0.34 2.12
CA ARG A 45 15.35 0.31 1.34
C ARG A 45 13.96 -0.04 1.91
N PRO A 46 13.35 0.86 2.71
CA PRO A 46 12.07 0.60 3.33
C PRO A 46 10.92 0.93 2.38
N ILE A 47 9.86 0.15 2.48
CA ILE A 47 8.52 0.50 1.96
C ILE A 47 7.55 0.42 3.13
N VAL A 48 6.74 1.46 3.29
CA VAL A 48 5.72 1.53 4.35
C VAL A 48 4.34 1.26 3.76
N VAL A 49 3.64 0.31 4.36
CA VAL A 49 2.26 0.00 4.00
C VAL A 49 1.38 -0.11 5.25
N ALA A 50 0.09 0.13 5.09
CA ALA A 50 -0.90 -0.03 6.17
C ALA A 50 -2.24 -0.58 5.64
N PRO A 51 -3.08 -1.19 6.49
CA PRO A 51 -4.36 -1.77 6.06
C PRO A 51 -5.40 -0.71 5.64
N THR A 52 -5.35 0.49 6.21
CA THR A 52 -6.33 1.56 5.95
C THR A 52 -5.67 2.82 5.38
N GLY A 53 -6.45 3.63 4.65
CA GLY A 53 -5.95 4.89 4.09
C GLY A 53 -5.47 5.88 5.17
N VAL A 54 -6.19 5.97 6.28
CA VAL A 54 -5.82 6.86 7.39
C VAL A 54 -4.51 6.43 8.05
N ALA A 55 -4.35 5.13 8.32
CA ALA A 55 -3.10 4.59 8.87
C ALA A 55 -1.93 4.80 7.89
N ALA A 56 -2.15 4.57 6.58
CA ALA A 56 -1.14 4.79 5.55
C ALA A 56 -0.65 6.25 5.50
N ILE A 57 -1.57 7.21 5.52
CA ILE A 57 -1.23 8.65 5.55
C ILE A 57 -0.44 9.00 6.81
N ASN A 58 -0.87 8.52 7.98
CA ASN A 58 -0.19 8.79 9.25
C ASN A 58 1.22 8.19 9.32
N ALA A 59 1.40 7.03 8.70
CA ALA A 59 2.69 6.34 8.60
C ALA A 59 3.61 6.90 7.51
N GLY A 60 3.11 7.80 6.65
CA GLY A 60 3.85 8.29 5.48
C GLY A 60 4.03 7.23 4.39
N GLY A 61 3.08 6.32 4.26
CA GLY A 61 3.11 5.22 3.32
C GLY A 61 1.85 5.14 2.44
N VAL A 62 1.59 3.96 1.90
CA VAL A 62 0.44 3.66 1.05
C VAL A 62 -0.34 2.45 1.58
N THR A 63 -1.58 2.24 1.11
CA THR A 63 -2.33 1.06 1.54
C THR A 63 -1.76 -0.23 0.95
N ILE A 64 -1.86 -1.34 1.69
CA ILE A 64 -1.45 -2.68 1.25
C ILE A 64 -2.06 -3.01 -0.12
N HIS A 65 -3.37 -2.83 -0.26
CA HIS A 65 -4.09 -3.11 -1.51
C HIS A 65 -3.59 -2.29 -2.69
N SER A 66 -3.30 -1.00 -2.49
CA SER A 66 -2.75 -0.13 -3.53
C SER A 66 -1.32 -0.51 -3.89
N PHE A 67 -0.46 -0.77 -2.90
CA PHE A 67 0.94 -1.09 -3.17
C PHE A 67 1.09 -2.42 -3.90
N PHE A 68 0.45 -3.47 -3.40
CA PHE A 68 0.55 -4.82 -3.96
C PHE A 68 -0.49 -5.11 -5.05
N GLN A 69 -1.35 -4.12 -5.40
CA GLN A 69 -2.43 -4.25 -6.39
C GLN A 69 -3.34 -5.47 -6.10
N LEU A 70 -3.67 -5.65 -4.82
CA LEU A 70 -4.50 -6.76 -4.37
C LEU A 70 -5.99 -6.43 -4.52
N PRO A 71 -6.82 -7.41 -4.87
CA PRO A 71 -8.27 -7.25 -4.80
C PRO A 71 -8.72 -7.14 -3.34
N PHE A 72 -9.91 -6.59 -3.11
CA PHE A 72 -10.51 -6.56 -1.76
C PHE A 72 -11.14 -7.90 -1.34
N THR A 73 -11.19 -8.86 -2.25
CA THR A 73 -11.69 -10.22 -1.96
C THR A 73 -10.63 -11.01 -1.18
N PRO A 74 -11.04 -11.96 -0.31
CA PRO A 74 -10.13 -12.83 0.42
C PRO A 74 -9.16 -13.60 -0.50
N TYR A 75 -7.95 -13.80 -0.03
CA TYR A 75 -6.96 -14.62 -0.70
C TYR A 75 -7.11 -16.08 -0.26
N VAL A 76 -7.34 -16.95 -1.24
CA VAL A 76 -7.40 -18.42 -1.02
C VAL A 76 -6.09 -19.03 -1.49
N PRO A 77 -5.36 -19.76 -0.63
CA PRO A 77 -4.12 -20.44 -1.01
C PRO A 77 -4.32 -21.41 -2.19
N GLY A 78 -3.45 -21.33 -3.19
CA GLY A 78 -3.52 -22.15 -4.40
C GLY A 78 -4.51 -21.66 -5.47
N ALA A 79 -5.36 -20.70 -5.18
CA ALA A 79 -6.17 -20.06 -6.21
C ALA A 79 -5.27 -19.23 -7.13
N LYS A 80 -5.52 -19.30 -8.45
CA LYS A 80 -4.88 -18.37 -9.38
C LYS A 80 -5.38 -16.98 -9.05
N MET A 81 -4.51 -16.16 -8.47
CA MET A 81 -4.77 -14.73 -8.41
C MET A 81 -4.85 -14.24 -9.85
N GLU A 82 -6.06 -13.99 -10.32
CA GLU A 82 -6.23 -13.18 -11.52
C GLU A 82 -5.65 -11.80 -11.18
N SER A 83 -4.42 -11.56 -11.61
CA SER A 83 -3.84 -10.24 -11.52
C SER A 83 -4.62 -9.38 -12.51
N ARG A 84 -5.63 -8.67 -12.03
CA ARG A 84 -6.40 -7.70 -12.82
C ARG A 84 -5.52 -6.57 -13.36
N PHE A 85 -4.30 -6.46 -12.84
CA PHE A 85 -3.35 -5.44 -13.24
C PHE A 85 -2.02 -6.08 -13.59
N ASP A 86 -1.55 -5.81 -14.78
CA ASP A 86 -0.17 -6.11 -15.15
C ASP A 86 0.71 -5.07 -14.43
N PHE A 87 1.57 -5.55 -13.53
CA PHE A 87 2.50 -4.67 -12.82
C PHE A 87 3.37 -3.93 -13.82
N GLY A 88 3.25 -2.62 -13.86
CA GLY A 88 4.11 -1.76 -14.67
C GLY A 88 5.59 -1.99 -14.35
N ARG A 89 6.47 -1.67 -15.31
CA ARG A 89 7.91 -1.91 -15.20
C ARG A 89 8.51 -1.32 -13.92
N ASP A 90 8.18 -0.07 -13.60
CA ASP A 90 8.72 0.62 -12.43
C ASP A 90 8.27 -0.04 -11.13
N LYS A 91 7.01 -0.49 -11.08
CA LYS A 91 6.48 -1.20 -9.92
C LYS A 91 7.19 -2.53 -9.67
N ARG A 92 7.51 -3.28 -10.75
CA ARG A 92 8.31 -4.51 -10.65
C ARG A 92 9.71 -4.23 -10.11
N LYS A 93 10.36 -3.16 -10.58
CA LYS A 93 11.67 -2.72 -10.09
C LYS A 93 11.63 -2.38 -8.60
N ILE A 94 10.61 -1.63 -8.17
CA ILE A 94 10.44 -1.28 -6.77
C ILE A 94 10.30 -2.56 -5.93
N ILE A 95 9.36 -3.46 -6.28
CA ILE A 95 9.12 -4.70 -5.53
C ILE A 95 10.40 -5.57 -5.49
N ALA A 96 11.12 -5.69 -6.60
CA ALA A 96 12.37 -6.46 -6.66
C ALA A 96 13.48 -5.88 -5.78
N SER A 97 13.47 -4.58 -5.52
CA SER A 97 14.55 -3.86 -4.80
C SER A 97 14.25 -3.60 -3.32
N ILE A 98 13.11 -3.98 -2.77
CA ILE A 98 12.77 -3.79 -1.35
C ILE A 98 13.70 -4.62 -0.47
N ASP A 99 14.27 -4.05 0.58
CA ASP A 99 14.99 -4.78 1.62
C ASP A 99 14.18 -4.92 2.90
N LEU A 100 13.34 -3.93 3.19
CA LEU A 100 12.54 -3.85 4.41
C LEU A 100 11.09 -3.48 4.06
N LEU A 101 10.14 -4.33 4.40
CA LEU A 101 8.72 -4.02 4.32
C LEU A 101 8.20 -3.69 5.71
N ILE A 102 7.76 -2.45 5.90
CA ILE A 102 7.17 -1.98 7.14
C ILE A 102 5.65 -2.04 6.98
N ILE A 103 5.00 -2.80 7.87
CA ILE A 103 3.54 -2.93 7.91
C ILE A 103 3.06 -2.31 9.21
N ASP A 104 2.50 -1.11 9.11
CA ASP A 104 1.90 -0.43 10.27
C ASP A 104 0.48 -0.93 10.52
N GLU A 105 0.03 -0.90 11.78
CA GLU A 105 -1.27 -1.42 12.24
C GLU A 105 -1.49 -2.89 11.84
N ILE A 106 -0.46 -3.73 12.02
CA ILE A 106 -0.48 -5.15 11.67
C ILE A 106 -1.63 -5.92 12.34
N SER A 107 -2.09 -5.49 13.51
CA SER A 107 -3.23 -6.09 14.23
C SER A 107 -4.51 -6.12 13.40
N MET A 108 -4.67 -5.21 12.44
CA MET A 108 -5.81 -5.14 11.53
C MET A 108 -5.60 -5.92 10.22
N VAL A 109 -4.44 -6.52 10.02
CA VAL A 109 -4.11 -7.28 8.81
C VAL A 109 -4.52 -8.73 8.96
N ARG A 110 -5.34 -9.24 8.02
CA ARG A 110 -5.77 -10.64 8.01
C ARG A 110 -4.62 -11.55 7.57
N ALA A 111 -4.66 -12.79 8.05
CA ALA A 111 -3.69 -13.85 7.70
C ALA A 111 -3.60 -14.08 6.18
N ASP A 112 -4.74 -14.15 5.50
CA ASP A 112 -4.82 -14.33 4.05
C ASP A 112 -4.25 -13.13 3.27
N LEU A 113 -4.44 -11.91 3.78
CA LEU A 113 -3.86 -10.71 3.17
C LEU A 113 -2.34 -10.71 3.27
N LEU A 114 -1.79 -11.19 4.38
CA LEU A 114 -0.33 -11.32 4.55
C LEU A 114 0.25 -12.40 3.62
N ASP A 115 -0.47 -13.52 3.42
CA ASP A 115 -0.09 -14.54 2.44
C ASP A 115 -0.22 -14.04 0.98
N ALA A 116 -1.18 -13.15 0.70
CA ALA A 116 -1.27 -12.48 -0.60
C ALA A 116 -0.05 -11.57 -0.87
N ILE A 117 0.44 -10.87 0.15
CA ILE A 117 1.69 -10.09 0.08
C ILE A 117 2.88 -11.02 -0.23
N ASP A 118 2.98 -12.15 0.48
CA ASP A 118 4.02 -13.16 0.22
C ASP A 118 3.98 -13.63 -1.23
N ASN A 119 2.80 -13.96 -1.75
CA ASN A 119 2.63 -14.42 -3.14
C ASN A 119 3.17 -13.38 -4.15
N VAL A 120 2.86 -12.10 -3.96
CA VAL A 120 3.36 -11.02 -4.83
C VAL A 120 4.88 -10.87 -4.69
N LEU A 121 5.42 -10.89 -3.48
CA LEU A 121 6.86 -10.77 -3.25
C LEU A 121 7.64 -11.93 -3.85
N ARG A 122 7.19 -13.18 -3.67
CA ARG A 122 7.81 -14.37 -4.30
C ARG A 122 7.77 -14.30 -5.82
N ARG A 123 6.71 -13.75 -6.42
CA ARG A 123 6.59 -13.62 -7.88
C ARG A 123 7.67 -12.74 -8.50
N PHE A 124 8.11 -11.69 -7.82
CA PHE A 124 9.06 -10.71 -8.36
C PHE A 124 10.44 -10.74 -7.71
N ARG A 125 10.65 -11.63 -6.75
CA ARG A 125 11.92 -11.81 -6.02
C ARG A 125 12.31 -13.30 -6.00
N ASP A 126 12.86 -13.78 -4.89
CA ASP A 126 13.20 -15.21 -4.75
C ASP A 126 11.95 -16.02 -4.38
N HIS A 127 11.44 -16.81 -5.33
CA HIS A 127 10.25 -17.65 -5.15
C HIS A 127 10.43 -18.77 -4.11
N ARG A 128 11.67 -19.12 -3.75
CA ARG A 128 12.01 -20.16 -2.77
C ARG A 128 11.87 -19.66 -1.33
N LEU A 129 12.00 -18.34 -1.13
CA LEU A 129 12.01 -17.74 0.19
C LEU A 129 10.67 -17.09 0.53
N PRO A 130 10.16 -17.30 1.76
CA PRO A 130 9.01 -16.56 2.24
C PRO A 130 9.24 -15.05 2.11
N PHE A 131 8.19 -14.34 1.70
CA PHE A 131 8.22 -12.91 1.39
C PHE A 131 9.31 -12.50 0.39
N GLY A 132 9.73 -13.44 -0.48
CA GLY A 132 10.82 -13.19 -1.42
C GLY A 132 12.15 -12.83 -0.76
N GLY A 133 12.35 -13.20 0.51
CA GLY A 133 13.53 -12.87 1.32
C GLY A 133 13.59 -11.42 1.81
N VAL A 134 12.46 -10.70 1.83
CA VAL A 134 12.33 -9.36 2.41
C VAL A 134 12.22 -9.45 3.93
N GLN A 135 12.95 -8.60 4.65
CA GLN A 135 12.75 -8.45 6.10
C GLN A 135 11.45 -7.71 6.37
N LEU A 136 10.64 -8.21 7.32
CA LEU A 136 9.42 -7.55 7.76
C LEU A 136 9.65 -6.78 9.06
N LEU A 137 9.12 -5.54 9.12
CA LEU A 137 8.90 -4.80 10.36
C LEU A 137 7.39 -4.62 10.53
N MET A 138 6.79 -5.48 11.33
CA MET A 138 5.36 -5.50 11.64
C MET A 138 5.14 -4.66 12.90
N ILE A 139 4.33 -3.59 12.81
CA ILE A 139 4.08 -2.66 13.92
C ILE A 139 2.60 -2.70 14.27
N GLY A 140 2.28 -2.90 15.56
CA GLY A 140 0.89 -2.91 16.01
C GLY A 140 0.71 -3.27 17.48
N ASP A 141 -0.53 -3.35 17.89
CA ASP A 141 -0.93 -3.79 19.25
C ASP A 141 -2.15 -4.71 19.10
N LEU A 142 -1.98 -5.99 19.37
CA LEU A 142 -3.02 -7.01 19.24
C LEU A 142 -4.22 -6.81 20.18
N ALA A 143 -4.03 -6.06 21.26
CA ALA A 143 -5.13 -5.69 22.16
C ALA A 143 -5.95 -4.50 21.63
N GLN A 144 -5.54 -3.90 20.48
CA GLN A 144 -6.31 -2.86 19.81
C GLN A 144 -7.28 -3.48 18.79
N LEU A 145 -7.52 -2.78 17.68
CA LEU A 145 -8.50 -3.23 16.68
C LEU A 145 -8.03 -4.48 15.94
N THR A 146 -8.97 -5.39 15.77
CA THR A 146 -8.79 -6.67 15.08
C THR A 146 -9.05 -6.55 13.59
N PRO A 147 -8.66 -7.53 12.76
CA PRO A 147 -9.03 -7.58 11.36
C PRO A 147 -10.55 -7.62 11.19
N VAL A 148 -11.06 -6.92 10.18
CA VAL A 148 -12.48 -7.01 9.83
C VAL A 148 -12.70 -8.25 8.97
N VAL A 149 -13.57 -9.15 9.44
CA VAL A 149 -13.92 -10.39 8.75
C VAL A 149 -15.44 -10.46 8.66
N THR A 150 -15.97 -10.55 7.44
CA THR A 150 -17.41 -10.79 7.26
C THR A 150 -17.73 -12.26 7.50
N PRO A 151 -18.98 -12.63 7.83
CA PRO A 151 -19.35 -14.04 7.98
C PRO A 151 -19.06 -14.88 6.73
N GLU A 152 -19.20 -14.29 5.54
CA GLU A 152 -18.90 -14.93 4.26
C GLU A 152 -17.39 -15.16 4.12
N ASP A 153 -16.56 -14.15 4.47
CA ASP A 153 -15.11 -14.28 4.45
C ASP A 153 -14.63 -15.33 5.44
N GLU A 154 -15.21 -15.36 6.65
CA GLU A 154 -14.86 -16.34 7.68
C GLU A 154 -15.15 -17.77 7.19
N GLN A 155 -16.33 -17.99 6.61
CA GLN A 155 -16.70 -19.30 6.07
C GLN A 155 -15.75 -19.74 4.95
N LEU A 156 -15.34 -18.82 4.08
CA LEU A 156 -14.41 -19.08 2.98
C LEU A 156 -13.00 -19.40 3.47
N LEU A 157 -12.51 -18.67 4.49
CA LEU A 157 -11.13 -18.77 4.96
C LEU A 157 -10.89 -19.87 5.99
N LYS A 158 -11.93 -20.28 6.73
CA LYS A 158 -11.85 -21.30 7.79
C LYS A 158 -11.17 -22.63 7.38
N PRO A 159 -11.31 -23.15 6.12
CA PRO A 159 -10.59 -24.36 5.71
C PRO A 159 -9.07 -24.17 5.58
N TYR A 160 -8.60 -22.93 5.51
CA TYR A 160 -7.20 -22.60 5.21
C TYR A 160 -6.46 -21.98 6.39
N TYR A 161 -7.15 -21.28 7.29
CA TYR A 161 -6.57 -20.51 8.39
C TYR A 161 -7.29 -20.80 9.71
N ASP A 162 -6.51 -21.12 10.73
CA ASP A 162 -7.03 -21.39 12.09
C ASP A 162 -7.47 -20.09 12.80
N THR A 163 -6.93 -18.96 12.35
CA THR A 163 -7.22 -17.64 12.91
C THR A 163 -7.17 -16.57 11.81
N PRO A 164 -8.02 -15.55 11.88
CA PRO A 164 -7.96 -14.42 10.95
C PRO A 164 -6.78 -13.47 11.18
N TYR A 165 -6.13 -13.51 12.34
CA TYR A 165 -5.03 -12.61 12.69
C TYR A 165 -3.78 -12.89 11.85
N PHE A 166 -2.94 -11.87 11.70
CA PHE A 166 -1.72 -11.95 10.87
C PHE A 166 -0.81 -13.14 11.22
N PHE A 167 -0.75 -13.52 12.49
CA PHE A 167 0.07 -14.65 12.94
C PHE A 167 -0.46 -16.02 12.48
N GLY A 168 -1.67 -16.09 11.95
CA GLY A 168 -2.21 -17.25 11.23
C GLY A 168 -1.69 -17.39 9.79
N SER A 169 -0.93 -16.42 9.26
CA SER A 169 -0.35 -16.49 7.92
C SER A 169 0.60 -17.68 7.78
N LYS A 170 0.38 -18.48 6.73
CA LYS A 170 1.21 -19.64 6.43
C LYS A 170 2.63 -19.26 6.01
N ALA A 171 2.78 -18.11 5.36
CA ALA A 171 4.07 -17.58 4.98
C ALA A 171 4.85 -17.08 6.20
N LEU A 172 4.18 -16.40 7.14
CA LEU A 172 4.81 -15.90 8.36
C LEU A 172 5.30 -17.04 9.25
N GLN A 173 4.56 -18.15 9.32
CA GLN A 173 4.95 -19.35 10.07
C GLN A 173 6.20 -20.06 9.54
N GLN A 174 6.66 -19.71 8.32
CA GLN A 174 7.88 -20.25 7.73
C GLN A 174 9.13 -19.43 8.04
N ILE A 175 9.00 -18.30 8.69
CA ILE A 175 10.12 -17.44 9.06
C ILE A 175 10.19 -17.25 10.57
N ASP A 176 11.40 -17.14 11.06
CA ASP A 176 11.62 -16.68 12.43
C ASP A 176 11.52 -15.16 12.50
N TYR A 177 10.85 -14.65 13.49
CA TYR A 177 10.83 -13.22 13.81
C TYR A 177 10.95 -13.01 15.32
N VAL A 178 11.34 -11.81 15.69
CA VAL A 178 11.46 -11.41 17.11
C VAL A 178 10.33 -10.47 17.46
N THR A 179 9.72 -10.69 18.62
CA THR A 179 8.77 -9.72 19.19
C THR A 179 9.52 -8.80 20.15
N ILE A 180 9.33 -7.49 19.97
CA ILE A 180 9.88 -6.47 20.88
C ILE A 180 8.71 -5.65 21.39
N GLN A 181 8.53 -5.69 22.71
CA GLN A 181 7.45 -5.00 23.39
C GLN A 181 7.96 -3.68 23.97
N LEU A 182 7.31 -2.57 23.59
CA LEU A 182 7.58 -1.26 24.15
C LEU A 182 6.73 -1.08 25.40
N GLU A 183 7.37 -0.88 26.54
CA GLU A 183 6.70 -0.78 27.85
C GLU A 183 6.40 0.67 28.23
N HIS A 184 7.31 1.60 27.92
CA HIS A 184 7.17 2.99 28.37
C HIS A 184 6.07 3.75 27.62
N VAL A 185 5.05 4.20 28.38
CA VAL A 185 3.92 4.97 27.84
C VAL A 185 4.21 6.46 27.98
N TYR A 186 4.18 7.18 26.86
CA TYR A 186 4.41 8.65 26.80
C TYR A 186 3.12 9.47 26.79
N ARG A 187 1.98 8.84 26.50
CA ARG A 187 0.69 9.53 26.27
C ARG A 187 -0.03 9.87 27.57
N GLN A 188 -0.13 8.92 28.49
CA GLN A 188 -0.81 9.08 29.78
C GLN A 188 0.23 9.29 30.88
N GLN A 189 -0.12 10.15 31.88
CA GLN A 189 0.71 10.42 33.06
C GLN A 189 0.07 9.93 34.35
N ASP A 190 -1.26 9.69 34.36
CA ASP A 190 -2.00 9.16 35.50
C ASP A 190 -1.76 7.65 35.64
N THR A 191 -0.94 7.27 36.64
CA THR A 191 -0.58 5.88 36.88
C THR A 191 -1.80 5.00 37.19
N SER A 192 -2.78 5.52 37.90
CA SER A 192 -3.99 4.77 38.26
C SER A 192 -4.89 4.52 37.03
N PHE A 193 -4.91 5.46 36.09
CA PHE A 193 -5.62 5.27 34.82
C PHE A 193 -4.89 4.28 33.92
N ILE A 194 -3.55 4.33 33.90
CA ILE A 194 -2.71 3.35 33.16
C ILE A 194 -2.95 1.93 33.69
N GLU A 195 -3.05 1.73 35.03
CA GLU A 195 -3.36 0.44 35.60
C GLU A 195 -4.73 -0.10 35.15
N ILE A 196 -5.77 0.73 35.19
CA ILE A 196 -7.10 0.38 34.69
C ILE A 196 -7.05 0.01 33.20
N LEU A 197 -6.35 0.81 32.39
CA LEU A 197 -6.20 0.52 30.96
C LEU A 197 -5.48 -0.80 30.70
N ASN A 198 -4.53 -1.17 31.54
CA ASN A 198 -3.84 -2.46 31.45
C ASN A 198 -4.80 -3.62 31.76
N GLU A 199 -5.58 -3.54 32.84
CA GLU A 199 -6.57 -4.56 33.20
C GLU A 199 -7.62 -4.75 32.08
N ILE A 200 -8.09 -3.65 31.46
CA ILE A 200 -9.02 -3.70 30.31
C ILE A 200 -8.34 -4.32 29.09
N ARG A 201 -7.08 -3.96 28.83
CA ARG A 201 -6.28 -4.49 27.72
C ARG A 201 -6.07 -5.99 27.85
N ASP A 202 -5.79 -6.45 29.05
CA ASP A 202 -5.54 -7.85 29.34
C ASP A 202 -6.86 -8.65 29.49
N GLY A 203 -8.03 -7.96 29.41
CA GLY A 203 -9.39 -8.50 29.39
C GLY A 203 -9.91 -9.05 30.73
N HIS A 204 -9.18 -8.86 31.79
CA HIS A 204 -9.54 -9.31 33.13
C HIS A 204 -9.64 -8.15 34.11
N PRO A 205 -10.56 -7.17 33.87
CA PRO A 205 -10.69 -6.05 34.76
C PRO A 205 -11.18 -6.51 36.15
N THR A 206 -10.55 -6.00 37.17
CA THR A 206 -11.02 -6.16 38.55
C THR A 206 -12.34 -5.39 38.77
N GLN A 207 -13.14 -5.81 39.73
CA GLN A 207 -14.37 -5.07 40.06
C GLN A 207 -14.04 -3.64 40.50
N ALA A 208 -12.93 -3.42 41.19
CA ALA A 208 -12.48 -2.09 41.59
C ALA A 208 -12.17 -1.19 40.38
N ALA A 209 -11.51 -1.71 39.33
CA ALA A 209 -11.27 -0.98 38.07
C ALA A 209 -12.58 -0.61 37.37
N LEU A 210 -13.52 -1.55 37.28
CA LEU A 210 -14.84 -1.31 36.69
C LEU A 210 -15.62 -0.28 37.49
N ASP A 211 -15.65 -0.36 38.82
CA ASP A 211 -16.35 0.60 39.69
C ASP A 211 -15.75 2.00 39.54
N LYS A 212 -14.43 2.10 39.42
CA LYS A 212 -13.74 3.37 39.21
C LYS A 212 -14.05 3.95 37.84
N LEU A 213 -14.07 3.14 36.77
CA LEU A 213 -14.51 3.58 35.44
C LEU A 213 -15.99 3.97 35.46
N ASN A 214 -16.85 3.17 36.09
CA ASN A 214 -18.30 3.40 36.14
C ASN A 214 -18.66 4.63 37.00
N SER A 215 -17.80 5.03 37.94
CA SER A 215 -17.95 6.31 38.64
C SER A 215 -17.91 7.51 37.71
N ARG A 216 -17.36 7.32 36.48
CA ARG A 216 -17.34 8.34 35.39
C ARG A 216 -18.63 8.29 34.54
N CYS A 217 -19.59 7.44 34.86
CA CYS A 217 -20.91 7.43 34.23
C CYS A 217 -21.74 8.59 34.77
N THR A 218 -21.59 9.73 34.15
CA THR A 218 -22.27 10.98 34.50
C THR A 218 -23.02 11.54 33.30
N SER A 219 -23.94 12.47 33.55
CA SER A 219 -24.60 13.16 32.43
C SER A 219 -23.53 13.77 31.49
N PRO A 220 -23.66 13.59 30.16
CA PRO A 220 -22.79 14.26 29.18
C PRO A 220 -22.64 15.77 29.39
N ASN A 221 -23.66 16.39 30.02
CA ASN A 221 -23.64 17.80 30.38
C ASN A 221 -22.66 18.13 31.54
N ALA A 222 -22.21 17.15 32.30
CA ALA A 222 -21.24 17.37 33.37
C ALA A 222 -19.89 17.91 32.83
N LEU A 223 -19.44 17.47 31.66
CA LEU A 223 -18.26 18.01 30.99
C LEU A 223 -18.55 19.37 30.34
N ARG A 224 -19.75 19.61 29.84
CA ARG A 224 -20.16 20.92 29.27
C ARG A 224 -20.22 22.03 30.31
N GLY A 225 -20.30 21.68 31.60
CA GLY A 225 -20.23 22.65 32.72
C GLY A 225 -18.81 23.13 33.05
N THR A 226 -17.79 22.48 32.56
CA THR A 226 -16.39 22.94 32.68
C THR A 226 -16.15 24.02 31.63
N LYS A 227 -15.82 25.24 32.05
CA LYS A 227 -15.60 26.37 31.13
C LYS A 227 -14.61 25.99 30.04
N GLY A 228 -15.08 25.95 28.76
CA GLY A 228 -14.27 25.72 27.57
C GLY A 228 -14.09 24.25 27.15
N ALA A 229 -14.58 23.28 27.89
CA ALA A 229 -14.45 21.87 27.51
C ALA A 229 -15.31 21.53 26.26
N LEU A 230 -14.67 20.92 25.26
CA LEU A 230 -15.27 20.46 24.01
C LEU A 230 -15.18 18.93 23.90
N PRO A 231 -16.05 18.20 24.63
CA PRO A 231 -15.96 16.75 24.65
C PRO A 231 -16.36 16.15 23.31
N ILE A 232 -15.59 15.14 22.85
CA ILE A 232 -15.91 14.36 21.67
C ILE A 232 -16.57 13.03 22.08
N ARG A 233 -17.61 12.62 21.37
CA ARG A 233 -18.26 11.30 21.57
C ARG A 233 -17.60 10.23 20.71
N LEU A 234 -17.16 9.15 21.34
CA LEU A 234 -16.61 7.98 20.66
C LEU A 234 -17.70 6.89 20.57
N THR A 235 -18.04 6.50 19.34
CA THR A 235 -19.10 5.53 19.06
C THR A 235 -18.58 4.31 18.31
N THR A 236 -19.30 3.21 18.32
CA THR A 236 -18.93 1.97 17.61
C THR A 236 -19.25 2.01 16.12
N HIS A 237 -20.27 2.76 15.69
CA HIS A 237 -20.82 2.75 14.33
C HIS A 237 -20.77 4.13 13.65
N ASN A 238 -20.43 4.14 12.33
CA ASN A 238 -20.40 5.39 11.54
C ASN A 238 -21.76 6.10 11.48
N GLN A 239 -22.85 5.34 11.33
CA GLN A 239 -24.19 5.93 11.27
C GLN A 239 -24.53 6.73 12.53
N LEU A 240 -24.16 6.20 13.69
CA LEU A 240 -24.39 6.88 14.96
C LEU A 240 -23.55 8.16 15.09
N ALA A 241 -22.28 8.11 14.69
CA ALA A 241 -21.43 9.30 14.67
C ALA A 241 -21.96 10.39 13.73
N ASN A 242 -22.39 10.02 12.54
CA ASN A 242 -22.96 10.96 11.57
C ASN A 242 -24.26 11.57 12.12
N TYR A 243 -25.17 10.75 12.66
CA TYR A 243 -26.41 11.21 13.26
C TYR A 243 -26.17 12.25 14.36
N TYR A 244 -25.21 12.01 15.27
CA TYR A 244 -24.86 12.98 16.31
C TYR A 244 -24.33 14.28 15.71
N ASN A 245 -23.43 14.21 14.74
CA ASN A 245 -22.84 15.38 14.10
C ASN A 245 -23.87 16.22 13.35
N GLU A 246 -24.73 15.58 12.57
CA GLU A 246 -25.82 16.25 11.81
C GLU A 246 -26.84 16.86 12.77
N SER A 247 -27.31 16.11 13.76
CA SER A 247 -28.28 16.60 14.75
C SER A 247 -27.77 17.79 15.55
N GLU A 248 -26.50 17.81 15.97
CA GLU A 248 -25.91 18.94 16.69
C GLU A 248 -25.70 20.15 15.75
N LEU A 249 -25.30 19.92 14.49
CA LEU A 249 -25.16 20.97 13.49
C LEU A 249 -26.50 21.64 13.16
N GLU A 250 -27.59 20.85 13.06
CA GLU A 250 -28.94 21.36 12.80
C GLU A 250 -29.45 22.28 13.93
N LYS A 251 -29.14 21.96 15.18
CA LYS A 251 -29.55 22.76 16.36
C LYS A 251 -28.89 24.13 16.41
N LEU A 252 -27.77 24.32 15.69
CA LEU A 252 -27.11 25.61 15.67
C LEU A 252 -27.88 26.64 14.83
N PRO A 253 -28.01 27.88 15.32
CA PRO A 253 -28.63 28.96 14.57
C PRO A 253 -27.78 29.36 13.36
N GLY A 254 -28.41 30.06 12.40
CA GLY A 254 -27.71 30.62 11.25
C GLY A 254 -27.67 29.71 10.02
N GLN A 255 -27.21 30.31 8.93
CA GLN A 255 -27.07 29.61 7.63
C GLN A 255 -25.81 28.77 7.59
N PRO A 256 -25.86 27.58 7.01
CA PRO A 256 -24.66 26.76 6.79
C PRO A 256 -23.79 27.33 5.68
N PHE A 257 -22.48 27.27 5.87
CA PHE A 257 -21.48 27.51 4.84
C PHE A 257 -20.97 26.16 4.32
N GLN A 258 -20.86 26.05 3.00
CA GLN A 258 -20.38 24.84 2.32
C GLN A 258 -19.04 25.14 1.66
N PHE A 259 -18.08 24.26 1.87
CA PHE A 259 -16.74 24.34 1.29
C PHE A 259 -16.46 23.08 0.48
N GLU A 260 -16.34 23.23 -0.82
CA GLU A 260 -16.02 22.13 -1.72
C GLU A 260 -14.51 21.91 -1.77
N ALA A 261 -14.09 20.65 -1.70
CA ALA A 261 -12.70 20.30 -1.87
C ALA A 261 -12.25 20.47 -3.33
N GLU A 262 -11.08 21.05 -3.52
CA GLU A 262 -10.41 21.08 -4.81
C GLU A 262 -9.61 19.79 -5.00
N ILE A 263 -9.99 18.96 -5.98
CA ILE A 263 -9.34 17.69 -6.26
C ILE A 263 -8.67 17.77 -7.62
N LYS A 264 -7.36 17.48 -7.67
CA LYS A 264 -6.58 17.43 -8.90
C LYS A 264 -5.96 16.03 -9.07
N GLY A 265 -5.89 15.54 -10.29
CA GLY A 265 -5.35 14.22 -10.59
C GLY A 265 -6.19 13.09 -10.00
N THR A 266 -5.53 12.00 -9.59
CA THR A 266 -6.20 10.80 -9.05
C THR A 266 -6.15 10.81 -7.53
N PHE A 267 -7.29 11.02 -6.88
CA PHE A 267 -7.43 10.90 -5.42
C PHE A 267 -8.70 10.09 -5.11
N PRO A 268 -8.59 8.82 -4.69
CA PRO A 268 -9.74 7.96 -4.45
C PRO A 268 -10.63 8.44 -3.30
N GLU A 269 -11.94 8.37 -3.45
CA GLU A 269 -12.91 8.84 -2.44
C GLU A 269 -12.75 8.17 -1.06
N TYR A 270 -12.44 6.86 -1.05
CA TYR A 270 -12.21 6.13 0.20
C TYR A 270 -10.97 6.61 0.97
N SER A 271 -10.11 7.40 0.34
CA SER A 271 -8.90 7.98 0.93
C SER A 271 -9.06 9.45 1.32
N TYR A 272 -10.27 10.03 1.15
CA TYR A 272 -10.48 11.43 1.52
C TYR A 272 -10.20 11.68 3.00
N PRO A 273 -9.29 12.61 3.32
CA PRO A 273 -8.92 12.90 4.70
C PRO A 273 -10.03 13.62 5.47
N THR A 274 -10.90 14.33 4.76
CA THR A 274 -12.10 14.98 5.31
C THR A 274 -13.23 14.94 4.27
N ALA A 275 -14.38 15.55 4.59
CA ALA A 275 -15.52 15.57 3.67
C ALA A 275 -15.20 16.35 2.39
N LYS A 276 -15.63 15.82 1.23
CA LYS A 276 -15.54 16.56 -0.05
C LYS A 276 -16.30 17.87 0.04
N THR A 277 -17.53 17.83 0.54
CA THR A 277 -18.34 19.00 0.88
C THR A 277 -18.34 19.16 2.38
N LEU A 278 -17.58 20.11 2.90
CA LEU A 278 -17.53 20.42 4.33
C LEU A 278 -18.60 21.47 4.66
N VAL A 279 -19.56 21.11 5.52
CA VAL A 279 -20.66 22.00 5.94
C VAL A 279 -20.42 22.45 7.36
N LEU A 280 -20.33 23.75 7.57
CA LEU A 280 -20.08 24.37 8.88
C LEU A 280 -21.08 25.49 9.19
N LYS A 281 -21.36 25.67 10.49
CA LYS A 281 -22.05 26.85 11.03
C LYS A 281 -21.18 27.46 12.14
N GLN A 282 -21.41 28.74 12.44
CA GLN A 282 -20.84 29.36 13.64
C GLN A 282 -21.33 28.57 14.88
N GLY A 283 -20.41 28.30 15.81
CA GLY A 283 -20.69 27.45 16.97
C GLY A 283 -20.41 25.95 16.75
N ALA A 284 -20.14 25.51 15.52
CA ALA A 284 -19.87 24.09 15.25
C ALA A 284 -18.59 23.61 15.95
N GLN A 285 -18.67 22.44 16.56
CA GLN A 285 -17.51 21.75 17.11
C GLN A 285 -16.80 21.00 16.01
N VAL A 286 -15.53 21.28 15.84
CA VAL A 286 -14.67 20.70 14.80
C VAL A 286 -13.39 20.13 15.37
N MET A 287 -12.77 19.25 14.62
CA MET A 287 -11.47 18.67 14.91
C MET A 287 -10.55 18.89 13.73
N PHE A 288 -9.30 19.28 14.01
CA PHE A 288 -8.24 19.31 13.02
C PHE A 288 -7.85 17.90 12.59
N VAL A 289 -7.71 17.66 11.30
CA VAL A 289 -7.36 16.36 10.73
C VAL A 289 -5.95 16.34 10.11
N LYS A 290 -5.17 17.38 10.38
CA LYS A 290 -3.76 17.50 9.98
C LYS A 290 -3.02 18.36 10.99
N ASN A 291 -1.71 18.17 11.14
CA ASN A 291 -0.88 19.07 11.93
C ASN A 291 -0.69 20.38 11.18
N ASP A 292 -0.55 21.46 11.93
CA ASP A 292 -0.20 22.77 11.41
C ASP A 292 1.17 22.69 10.70
N PRO A 293 1.23 23.03 9.40
CA PRO A 293 2.50 23.07 8.68
C PRO A 293 3.33 24.32 8.97
N SER A 294 2.76 25.33 9.65
CA SER A 294 3.48 26.54 10.03
C SER A 294 4.47 26.25 11.17
N GLY A 295 5.47 27.08 11.33
CA GLY A 295 6.42 26.99 12.44
C GLY A 295 5.81 27.26 13.82
N ASP A 296 4.60 27.80 13.87
CA ASP A 296 3.94 28.23 15.11
C ASP A 296 3.25 27.09 15.85
N HIS A 297 3.01 25.95 15.17
CA HIS A 297 2.37 24.75 15.73
C HIS A 297 1.05 25.02 16.47
N LEU A 298 0.21 25.88 15.93
CA LEU A 298 -1.05 26.32 16.53
C LEU A 298 -2.03 25.18 16.74
N TYR A 299 -2.00 24.16 15.89
CA TYR A 299 -2.86 22.98 16.01
C TYR A 299 -2.17 21.69 15.59
N TYR A 300 -2.75 20.58 16.02
CA TYR A 300 -2.30 19.23 15.70
C TYR A 300 -3.48 18.34 15.32
N ASN A 301 -3.21 17.24 14.65
CA ASN A 301 -4.24 16.26 14.27
C ASN A 301 -4.94 15.69 15.53
N GLY A 302 -6.25 15.86 15.60
CA GLY A 302 -7.07 15.48 16.75
C GLY A 302 -7.39 16.64 17.71
N ARG A 303 -6.78 17.84 17.55
CA ARG A 303 -7.12 19.02 18.35
C ARG A 303 -8.56 19.46 18.04
N ILE A 304 -9.34 19.66 19.09
CA ILE A 304 -10.75 20.07 19.00
C ILE A 304 -10.87 21.57 19.24
N GLY A 305 -11.78 22.22 18.50
CA GLY A 305 -12.11 23.60 18.66
C GLY A 305 -13.53 23.91 18.26
N GLN A 306 -13.97 25.12 18.55
CA GLN A 306 -15.28 25.66 18.17
C GLN A 306 -15.13 26.71 17.08
N VAL A 307 -15.98 26.64 16.05
CA VAL A 307 -16.04 27.66 14.99
C VAL A 307 -16.62 28.95 15.59
N VAL A 308 -15.79 29.96 15.82
CA VAL A 308 -16.20 31.26 16.35
C VAL A 308 -16.60 32.21 15.23
N TYR A 309 -16.04 32.01 14.03
CA TYR A 309 -16.44 32.73 12.83
C TYR A 309 -16.34 31.84 11.62
N VAL A 310 -17.31 31.92 10.73
CA VAL A 310 -17.29 31.25 9.42
C VAL A 310 -17.86 32.18 8.36
N GLY A 311 -17.10 32.38 7.30
CA GLY A 311 -17.47 33.18 6.14
C GLY A 311 -17.00 32.49 4.84
N PRO A 312 -17.27 33.08 3.66
CA PRO A 312 -17.01 32.41 2.38
C PRO A 312 -15.55 31.99 2.15
N LYS A 313 -14.59 32.65 2.80
CA LYS A 313 -13.14 32.42 2.59
C LYS A 313 -12.33 32.34 3.89
N LYS A 314 -12.95 32.51 5.04
CA LYS A 314 -12.26 32.53 6.33
C LYS A 314 -13.01 31.74 7.37
N ILE A 315 -12.28 30.94 8.12
CA ILE A 315 -12.79 30.18 9.26
C ILE A 315 -11.87 30.46 10.44
N HIS A 316 -12.45 30.86 11.58
CA HIS A 316 -11.71 31.04 12.82
C HIS A 316 -12.19 30.04 13.84
N ILE A 317 -11.24 29.31 14.44
CA ILE A 317 -11.48 28.26 15.42
C ILE A 317 -10.85 28.67 16.75
N LEU A 318 -11.63 28.61 17.81
CA LEU A 318 -11.14 28.75 19.17
C LEU A 318 -11.00 27.34 19.78
N CYS A 319 -9.78 26.97 20.09
CA CYS A 319 -9.51 25.69 20.77
C CYS A 319 -9.56 25.85 22.29
N GLU A 320 -9.77 24.74 22.97
CA GLU A 320 -9.75 24.70 24.43
C GLU A 320 -8.40 25.18 24.98
N GLY A 321 -8.44 26.12 25.91
CA GLY A 321 -7.24 26.74 26.53
C GLY A 321 -6.65 27.90 25.78
N ASP A 322 -7.08 28.21 24.55
CA ASP A 322 -6.59 29.37 23.79
C ASP A 322 -7.34 30.64 24.17
N GLN A 323 -6.63 31.77 24.13
CA GLN A 323 -7.21 33.12 24.30
C GLN A 323 -7.59 33.73 22.96
N GLU A 324 -6.92 33.33 21.87
CA GLU A 324 -7.12 33.89 20.53
C GLU A 324 -7.61 32.74 19.57
N ALA A 325 -8.44 33.16 18.62
CA ALA A 325 -8.95 32.21 17.62
C ALA A 325 -7.92 32.03 16.49
N ILE A 326 -7.75 30.81 16.05
CA ILE A 326 -6.88 30.41 14.96
C ILE A 326 -7.59 30.62 13.62
N GLU A 327 -7.02 31.43 12.72
CA GLU A 327 -7.47 31.50 11.33
C GLU A 327 -6.98 30.24 10.60
N VAL A 328 -7.92 29.48 10.03
CA VAL A 328 -7.62 28.20 9.37
C VAL A 328 -7.60 28.41 7.86
N GLU A 329 -6.55 27.92 7.22
CA GLU A 329 -6.41 27.89 5.77
C GLU A 329 -6.65 26.49 5.20
N PRO A 330 -7.11 26.37 3.94
CA PRO A 330 -7.18 25.08 3.26
C PRO A 330 -5.78 24.48 3.09
N LEU A 331 -5.65 23.22 3.48
CA LEU A 331 -4.41 22.44 3.30
C LEU A 331 -4.57 21.43 2.17
N GLU A 332 -3.45 21.07 1.58
CA GLU A 332 -3.38 20.08 0.53
C GLU A 332 -2.87 18.74 1.09
N TRP A 333 -3.53 17.65 0.71
CA TRP A 333 -3.08 16.29 0.91
C TRP A 333 -2.71 15.69 -0.42
N GLU A 334 -1.67 14.90 -0.43
CA GLU A 334 -1.16 14.23 -1.60
C GLU A 334 -1.53 12.75 -1.57
N ASN A 335 -2.06 12.26 -2.68
CA ASN A 335 -2.10 10.83 -2.96
C ASN A 335 -0.83 10.47 -3.70
N THR A 336 0.07 9.79 -3.01
CA THR A 336 1.39 9.44 -3.53
C THR A 336 1.46 7.97 -3.95
N ARG A 337 2.33 7.69 -4.91
CA ARG A 337 2.80 6.33 -5.21
C ARG A 337 4.31 6.29 -5.11
N TYR A 338 4.84 5.13 -4.81
CA TYR A 338 6.27 4.90 -4.93
C TYR A 338 6.67 4.78 -6.40
N THR A 339 7.67 5.54 -6.81
CA THR A 339 8.31 5.51 -8.12
C THR A 339 9.81 5.32 -7.95
N LEU A 340 10.46 4.89 -9.00
CA LEU A 340 11.91 4.79 -9.03
C LEU A 340 12.46 5.98 -9.82
N ASN A 341 13.30 6.78 -9.20
CA ASN A 341 14.06 7.80 -9.92
C ASN A 341 15.10 7.11 -10.82
N GLU A 342 15.00 7.29 -12.13
CA GLU A 342 15.88 6.62 -13.10
C GLU A 342 17.34 7.13 -13.04
N VAL A 343 17.56 8.32 -12.49
CA VAL A 343 18.89 8.93 -12.40
C VAL A 343 19.59 8.54 -11.10
N THR A 344 18.92 8.79 -9.94
CA THR A 344 19.49 8.51 -8.61
C THR A 344 19.37 7.05 -8.21
N ARG A 345 18.49 6.29 -8.86
CA ARG A 345 18.13 4.89 -8.52
C ARG A 345 17.51 4.75 -7.11
N GLU A 346 17.00 5.83 -6.57
CA GLU A 346 16.30 5.84 -5.30
C GLU A 346 14.78 5.68 -5.50
N ILE A 347 14.12 5.08 -4.51
CA ILE A 347 12.66 5.06 -4.48
C ILE A 347 12.19 6.40 -3.93
N GLU A 348 11.43 7.12 -4.74
CA GLU A 348 10.81 8.39 -4.41
C GLU A 348 9.29 8.24 -4.37
N THR A 349 8.62 9.21 -3.80
CA THR A 349 7.17 9.32 -3.86
C THR A 349 6.77 10.30 -4.96
N GLU A 350 5.88 9.86 -5.86
CA GLU A 350 5.30 10.70 -6.90
C GLU A 350 3.85 11.03 -6.55
N VAL A 351 3.48 12.29 -6.63
CA VAL A 351 2.12 12.75 -6.38
C VAL A 351 1.23 12.36 -7.57
N GLN A 352 0.23 11.52 -7.34
CA GLN A 352 -0.76 11.10 -8.34
C GLN A 352 -1.96 12.04 -8.40
N GLY A 353 -2.26 12.69 -7.29
CA GLY A 353 -3.34 13.64 -7.18
C GLY A 353 -3.30 14.34 -5.83
N THR A 354 -4.00 15.46 -5.77
CA THR A 354 -4.08 16.27 -4.54
C THR A 354 -5.53 16.52 -4.17
N PHE A 355 -5.76 16.61 -2.87
CA PHE A 355 -7.04 16.96 -2.26
C PHE A 355 -6.83 18.17 -1.36
N LYS A 356 -7.37 19.33 -1.76
CA LYS A 356 -7.25 20.57 -1.01
C LYS A 356 -8.57 20.94 -0.36
N GLN A 357 -8.57 21.05 0.97
CA GLN A 357 -9.74 21.39 1.77
C GLN A 357 -9.28 21.99 3.11
N TYR A 358 -10.17 22.65 3.81
CA TYR A 358 -9.94 22.99 5.21
C TYR A 358 -9.67 21.73 6.02
N PRO A 359 -8.61 21.69 6.85
CA PRO A 359 -8.22 20.51 7.61
C PRO A 359 -9.14 20.26 8.82
N LEU A 360 -10.43 20.27 8.59
CA LEU A 360 -11.47 20.24 9.61
C LEU A 360 -12.48 19.12 9.34
N ARG A 361 -13.05 18.59 10.42
CA ARG A 361 -14.18 17.67 10.41
C ARG A 361 -15.09 18.02 11.58
N LEU A 362 -16.42 17.82 11.41
CA LEU A 362 -17.32 17.89 12.55
C LEU A 362 -16.93 16.88 13.63
N ALA A 363 -16.93 17.28 14.87
CA ALA A 363 -16.33 16.54 15.97
C ALA A 363 -17.17 16.48 17.25
N TRP A 364 -18.47 16.51 17.15
CA TRP A 364 -19.31 16.11 18.29
C TRP A 364 -19.25 14.59 18.50
N ALA A 365 -19.12 13.82 17.41
CA ALA A 365 -18.94 12.37 17.47
C ALA A 365 -18.00 11.85 16.39
N ILE A 366 -17.26 10.79 16.72
CA ILE A 366 -16.38 10.05 15.81
C ILE A 366 -16.44 8.56 16.17
N THR A 367 -16.17 7.68 15.22
CA THR A 367 -16.10 6.25 15.56
C THR A 367 -14.78 5.91 16.26
N ILE A 368 -14.81 4.88 17.11
CA ILE A 368 -13.64 4.34 17.80
C ILE A 368 -12.53 4.00 16.79
N HIS A 369 -12.86 3.39 15.65
CA HIS A 369 -11.91 3.09 14.59
C HIS A 369 -11.21 4.34 14.04
N LYS A 370 -11.97 5.40 13.76
CA LYS A 370 -11.40 6.66 13.24
C LYS A 370 -10.66 7.47 14.30
N SER A 371 -10.87 7.18 15.60
CA SER A 371 -10.13 7.79 16.70
C SER A 371 -8.75 7.16 16.93
N GLN A 372 -8.44 6.07 16.23
CA GLN A 372 -7.14 5.40 16.36
C GLN A 372 -5.99 6.36 16.02
N GLY A 373 -4.94 6.34 16.85
CA GLY A 373 -3.84 7.29 16.74
C GLY A 373 -4.08 8.67 17.36
N LEU A 374 -5.35 9.08 17.57
CA LEU A 374 -5.70 10.38 18.16
C LEU A 374 -5.66 10.35 19.70
N THR A 375 -5.64 11.54 20.30
CA THR A 375 -5.66 11.72 21.77
C THR A 375 -6.57 12.92 22.10
N PHE A 376 -7.42 12.76 23.10
CA PHE A 376 -8.38 13.76 23.52
C PHE A 376 -8.23 14.09 25.01
N ASP A 377 -8.40 15.35 25.34
CA ASP A 377 -8.43 15.78 26.74
C ASP A 377 -9.79 15.42 27.38
N HIS A 378 -10.89 15.55 26.62
CA HIS A 378 -12.25 15.24 27.06
C HIS A 378 -12.97 14.33 26.05
N ALA A 379 -13.45 13.15 26.49
CA ALA A 379 -14.19 12.24 25.65
C ALA A 379 -15.41 11.63 26.36
N ILE A 380 -16.50 11.48 25.62
CA ILE A 380 -17.70 10.75 26.01
C ILE A 380 -17.65 9.40 25.29
N ILE A 381 -17.57 8.31 26.06
CA ILE A 381 -17.41 6.97 25.50
C ILE A 381 -18.73 6.22 25.53
N ASP A 382 -19.14 5.76 24.35
CA ASP A 382 -20.32 4.91 24.14
C ASP A 382 -19.85 3.55 23.61
N ALA A 383 -19.41 2.67 24.53
CA ALA A 383 -18.74 1.41 24.19
C ALA A 383 -19.56 0.17 24.55
N ASN A 384 -20.77 0.30 25.13
CA ASN A 384 -21.58 -0.87 25.50
C ASN A 384 -22.13 -1.67 24.32
N GLN A 385 -22.08 -1.10 23.10
CA GLN A 385 -22.42 -1.77 21.85
C GLN A 385 -21.17 -2.26 21.09
N SER A 386 -20.06 -2.45 21.81
CA SER A 386 -18.87 -3.05 21.23
C SER A 386 -19.17 -4.46 20.73
N PHE A 387 -18.68 -4.74 19.50
CA PHE A 387 -18.93 -5.99 18.79
C PHE A 387 -17.64 -6.73 18.41
N ALA A 388 -16.48 -6.13 18.64
CA ALA A 388 -15.19 -6.72 18.32
C ALA A 388 -14.19 -6.54 19.49
N PRO A 389 -13.25 -7.48 19.65
CA PRO A 389 -12.19 -7.37 20.64
C PRO A 389 -11.42 -6.05 20.52
N GLY A 390 -10.93 -5.53 21.63
CA GLY A 390 -10.09 -4.34 21.71
C GLY A 390 -10.82 -3.00 21.58
N GLN A 391 -12.08 -2.93 21.12
CA GLN A 391 -12.78 -1.66 20.90
C GLN A 391 -12.88 -0.81 22.18
N VAL A 392 -13.20 -1.42 23.31
CA VAL A 392 -13.29 -0.72 24.62
C VAL A 392 -11.92 -0.15 25.01
N TYR A 393 -10.88 -0.96 24.93
CA TYR A 393 -9.52 -0.52 25.22
C TYR A 393 -9.09 0.65 24.33
N VAL A 394 -9.35 0.55 23.03
CA VAL A 394 -9.05 1.64 22.09
C VAL A 394 -9.76 2.91 22.47
N ALA A 395 -11.06 2.85 22.77
CA ALA A 395 -11.85 4.02 23.15
C ALA A 395 -11.33 4.70 24.43
N LEU A 396 -11.14 3.92 25.49
CA LEU A 396 -10.64 4.41 26.78
C LEU A 396 -9.22 5.00 26.65
N SER A 397 -8.34 4.33 25.90
CA SER A 397 -6.96 4.77 25.68
C SER A 397 -6.81 6.05 24.84
N ARG A 398 -7.90 6.58 24.29
CA ARG A 398 -7.89 7.90 23.61
C ARG A 398 -7.82 9.06 24.58
N CYS A 399 -8.30 8.90 25.82
CA CYS A 399 -8.20 9.93 26.84
C CYS A 399 -6.81 10.00 27.49
N ARG A 400 -6.40 11.21 27.87
CA ARG A 400 -5.14 11.44 28.60
C ARG A 400 -5.26 11.09 30.07
N SER A 401 -6.43 11.32 30.65
CA SER A 401 -6.69 11.10 32.09
C SER A 401 -8.09 10.55 32.32
N LEU A 402 -8.29 9.99 33.51
CA LEU A 402 -9.61 9.51 33.95
C LEU A 402 -10.61 10.65 34.16
N GLU A 403 -10.14 11.84 34.56
CA GLU A 403 -10.99 13.03 34.77
C GLU A 403 -11.63 13.51 33.48
N GLY A 404 -10.92 13.43 32.36
CA GLY A 404 -11.42 13.83 31.04
C GLY A 404 -12.38 12.83 30.41
N LEU A 405 -12.57 11.66 31.05
CA LEU A 405 -13.41 10.59 30.52
C LEU A 405 -14.82 10.63 31.13
N VAL A 406 -15.84 10.50 30.29
CA VAL A 406 -17.23 10.26 30.69
C VAL A 406 -17.75 9.01 29.97
N LEU A 407 -18.41 8.12 30.68
CA LEU A 407 -19.14 7.01 30.09
C LEU A 407 -20.59 7.40 29.85
N SER A 408 -21.12 7.16 28.66
CA SER A 408 -22.54 7.37 28.34
C SER A 408 -23.45 6.44 29.16
N ASN A 409 -22.98 5.24 29.40
CA ASN A 409 -23.66 4.20 30.20
C ASN A 409 -22.61 3.41 30.99
N PRO A 410 -22.98 2.79 32.13
CA PRO A 410 -22.03 1.95 32.86
C PRO A 410 -21.46 0.84 31.98
N LEU A 411 -20.16 0.68 31.99
CA LEU A 411 -19.46 -0.36 31.26
C LEU A 411 -19.70 -1.71 31.90
N ALA A 412 -20.37 -2.61 31.18
CA ALA A 412 -20.59 -3.96 31.62
C ALA A 412 -19.37 -4.86 31.30
N PRO A 413 -19.00 -5.84 32.15
CA PRO A 413 -17.90 -6.76 31.87
C PRO A 413 -17.99 -7.43 30.50
N ARG A 414 -19.20 -7.77 30.06
CA ARG A 414 -19.46 -8.40 28.75
C ARG A 414 -19.12 -7.52 27.54
N ALA A 415 -18.96 -6.22 27.72
CA ALA A 415 -18.54 -5.31 26.64
C ALA A 415 -17.03 -5.38 26.39
N ILE A 416 -16.27 -5.91 27.34
CA ILE A 416 -14.84 -6.14 27.23
C ILE A 416 -14.64 -7.51 26.61
N ILE A 417 -14.49 -7.52 25.30
CA ILE A 417 -14.39 -8.75 24.52
C ILE A 417 -12.91 -9.07 24.36
N ASN A 418 -12.51 -10.27 24.77
CA ASN A 418 -11.19 -10.85 24.59
C ASN A 418 -11.20 -11.94 23.55
N ASP A 419 -10.03 -12.23 23.00
CA ASP A 419 -9.81 -13.37 22.11
C ASP A 419 -8.68 -14.25 22.68
N GLU A 420 -9.03 -15.42 23.17
CA GLU A 420 -8.08 -16.39 23.77
C GLU A 420 -6.91 -16.74 22.85
N ARG A 421 -7.11 -16.67 21.52
CA ARG A 421 -6.05 -16.91 20.53
C ARG A 421 -4.99 -15.81 20.59
N VAL A 422 -5.41 -14.57 20.81
CA VAL A 422 -4.51 -13.42 20.98
C VAL A 422 -3.74 -13.54 22.29
N ASP A 423 -4.41 -13.90 23.38
CA ASP A 423 -3.77 -14.05 24.69
C ASP A 423 -2.72 -15.17 24.67
N ALA A 424 -3.06 -16.33 24.09
CA ALA A 424 -2.13 -17.43 23.93
C ALA A 424 -0.90 -17.05 23.08
N TYR A 425 -1.14 -16.30 21.98
CA TYR A 425 -0.05 -15.81 21.12
C TYR A 425 0.86 -14.82 21.86
N ILE A 426 0.30 -13.84 22.60
CA ILE A 426 1.07 -12.86 23.35
C ILE A 426 1.94 -13.57 24.41
N GLY A 427 1.37 -14.49 25.18
CA GLY A 427 2.12 -15.23 26.20
C GLY A 427 3.27 -16.07 25.62
N GLN A 428 3.08 -16.67 24.45
CA GLN A 428 4.16 -17.36 23.73
C GLN A 428 5.25 -16.38 23.28
N GLN A 429 4.85 -15.23 22.72
CA GLN A 429 5.78 -14.24 22.19
C GLN A 429 6.64 -13.58 23.28
N GLU A 430 6.12 -13.33 24.47
CA GLU A 430 6.89 -12.81 25.60
C GLU A 430 8.05 -13.73 25.96
N THR A 431 7.80 -15.03 26.00
CA THR A 431 8.84 -16.05 26.30
C THR A 431 9.90 -16.12 25.20
N GLU A 432 9.50 -16.07 23.92
CA GLU A 432 10.42 -16.14 22.77
C GLU A 432 11.20 -14.83 22.57
N ALA A 433 10.62 -13.67 22.93
CA ALA A 433 11.25 -12.37 22.80
C ALA A 433 12.55 -12.27 23.61
N GLU A 434 12.53 -12.71 24.88
CA GLU A 434 13.73 -12.71 25.72
C GLU A 434 14.86 -13.54 25.14
N LYS A 435 14.55 -14.73 24.60
CA LYS A 435 15.54 -15.60 23.96
C LYS A 435 16.16 -14.94 22.74
N SER A 436 15.31 -14.35 21.89
CA SER A 436 15.75 -13.68 20.66
C SER A 436 16.62 -12.46 20.95
N ILE A 437 16.27 -11.65 21.96
CA ILE A 437 17.07 -10.48 22.38
C ILE A 437 18.44 -10.90 22.88
N ARG A 438 18.53 -11.99 23.66
CA ARG A 438 19.81 -12.54 24.12
C ARG A 438 20.70 -13.02 22.95
N GLN A 439 20.09 -13.45 21.85
CA GLN A 439 20.80 -13.89 20.65
C GLN A 439 21.23 -12.75 19.72
N LEU A 440 20.83 -11.50 19.97
CA LEU A 440 21.11 -10.36 19.09
C LEU A 440 22.59 -10.22 18.70
N PRO A 441 23.58 -10.36 19.62
CA PRO A 441 25.00 -10.30 19.25
C PRO A 441 25.38 -11.37 18.22
N LEU A 442 24.89 -12.59 18.38
CA LEU A 442 25.11 -13.70 17.47
C LEU A 442 24.41 -13.44 16.12
N LEU A 443 23.17 -12.99 16.13
CA LEU A 443 22.40 -12.71 14.92
C LEU A 443 23.02 -11.59 14.07
N LYS A 444 23.62 -10.57 14.69
CA LYS A 444 24.38 -9.53 13.98
C LYS A 444 25.58 -10.13 13.26
N GLN A 445 26.27 -11.05 13.87
CA GLN A 445 27.43 -11.73 13.32
C GLN A 445 27.01 -12.68 12.19
N GLU A 446 25.93 -13.43 12.39
CA GLU A 446 25.39 -14.31 11.36
C GLU A 446 24.84 -13.55 10.14
N TYR A 447 24.36 -12.33 10.34
CA TYR A 447 23.89 -11.49 9.23
C TYR A 447 25.00 -11.14 8.26
N GLU A 448 26.17 -10.72 8.76
CA GLU A 448 27.35 -10.45 7.93
C GLU A 448 27.79 -11.70 7.14
N ARG A 449 27.83 -12.85 7.82
CA ARG A 449 28.10 -14.16 7.17
C ARG A 449 27.05 -14.48 6.12
N MET A 450 25.78 -14.28 6.42
CA MET A 450 24.68 -14.53 5.50
C MET A 450 24.79 -13.70 4.22
N LEU A 451 25.16 -12.42 4.31
CA LEU A 451 25.37 -11.55 3.15
C LEU A 451 26.54 -12.03 2.29
N LEU A 452 27.64 -12.48 2.90
CA LEU A 452 28.77 -13.11 2.20
C LEU A 452 28.36 -14.40 1.49
N LEU A 453 27.57 -15.25 2.14
CA LEU A 453 27.05 -16.47 1.53
C LEU A 453 26.09 -16.17 0.36
N GLN A 454 25.28 -15.10 0.45
CA GLN A 454 24.41 -14.65 -0.63
C GLN A 454 25.22 -14.08 -1.82
N LEU A 455 26.33 -13.40 -1.58
CA LEU A 455 27.20 -12.88 -2.65
C LEU A 455 27.66 -13.99 -3.58
N PHE A 456 28.01 -15.16 -3.02
CA PHE A 456 28.53 -16.32 -3.75
C PHE A 456 27.49 -17.43 -4.00
N ASP A 457 26.18 -17.13 -3.91
CA ASP A 457 25.12 -18.05 -4.27
C ASP A 457 24.79 -17.96 -5.77
N PHE A 458 25.26 -18.94 -6.56
CA PHE A 458 25.01 -19.04 -8.00
C PHE A 458 23.97 -20.09 -8.37
N GLN A 459 23.32 -20.72 -7.39
CA GLN A 459 22.27 -21.73 -7.65
C GLN A 459 21.12 -21.21 -8.54
N PRO A 460 20.65 -19.95 -8.39
CA PRO A 460 19.65 -19.39 -9.29
C PRO A 460 20.09 -19.38 -10.76
N LEU A 461 21.35 -19.04 -11.06
CA LEU A 461 21.87 -19.07 -12.42
C LEU A 461 21.96 -20.48 -12.98
N LEU A 462 22.39 -21.45 -12.15
CA LEU A 462 22.44 -22.86 -12.54
C LEU A 462 21.05 -23.39 -12.91
N TYR A 463 20.04 -23.14 -12.07
CA TYR A 463 18.66 -23.55 -12.31
C TYR A 463 18.08 -22.96 -13.61
N LEU A 464 18.34 -21.67 -13.86
CA LEU A 464 17.89 -21.00 -15.08
C LEU A 464 18.60 -21.55 -16.32
N GLN A 465 19.90 -21.86 -16.22
CA GLN A 465 20.64 -22.50 -17.31
C GLN A 465 20.16 -23.94 -17.57
N GLU A 466 19.80 -24.72 -16.54
CA GLU A 466 19.18 -26.04 -16.70
C GLU A 466 17.82 -25.94 -17.40
N THR A 467 17.08 -24.87 -17.12
CA THR A 467 15.82 -24.60 -17.80
C THR A 467 16.04 -24.30 -19.29
N MET A 468 17.09 -23.51 -19.62
CA MET A 468 17.48 -23.25 -21.01
C MET A 468 17.84 -24.53 -21.75
N VAL A 469 18.65 -25.41 -21.13
CA VAL A 469 19.04 -26.71 -21.71
C VAL A 469 17.79 -27.57 -22.01
N ARG A 470 16.84 -27.62 -21.09
CA ARG A 470 15.56 -28.34 -21.29
C ARG A 470 14.76 -27.79 -22.46
N ILE A 471 14.64 -26.45 -22.58
CA ILE A 471 13.94 -25.82 -23.69
C ILE A 471 14.61 -26.16 -25.02
N PHE A 472 15.95 -26.10 -25.09
CA PHE A 472 16.67 -26.43 -26.32
C PHE A 472 16.60 -27.93 -26.67
N ALA A 473 16.62 -28.83 -25.69
CA ALA A 473 16.46 -30.26 -25.89
C ALA A 473 15.06 -30.61 -26.41
N GLU A 474 14.02 -29.94 -25.92
CA GLU A 474 12.63 -30.21 -26.30
C GLU A 474 12.25 -29.63 -27.66
N PHE A 475 12.66 -28.38 -27.92
CA PHE A 475 12.13 -27.63 -29.09
C PHE A 475 13.15 -27.35 -30.19
N PHE A 476 14.45 -27.37 -29.91
CA PHE A 476 15.46 -26.85 -30.84
C PHE A 476 16.57 -27.86 -31.18
N TYR A 477 16.46 -29.11 -30.74
CA TYR A 477 17.52 -30.12 -30.90
C TYR A 477 17.89 -30.41 -32.37
N ARG A 478 16.97 -30.23 -33.33
CA ARG A 478 17.25 -30.40 -34.78
C ARG A 478 17.53 -29.05 -35.46
N SER A 479 16.74 -28.01 -35.18
CA SER A 479 16.82 -26.71 -35.86
C SER A 479 18.00 -25.86 -35.42
N GLN A 480 18.49 -26.04 -34.17
CA GLN A 480 19.58 -25.26 -33.56
C GLN A 480 20.58 -26.18 -32.83
N ALA A 481 21.04 -27.26 -33.50
CA ALA A 481 21.88 -28.28 -32.89
C ALA A 481 23.20 -27.76 -32.29
N SER A 482 23.86 -26.81 -32.98
CA SER A 482 25.08 -26.18 -32.47
C SER A 482 24.85 -25.31 -31.23
N LEU A 483 23.72 -24.58 -31.20
CA LEU A 483 23.38 -23.76 -30.04
C LEU A 483 22.93 -24.66 -28.85
N LYS A 484 22.24 -25.76 -29.12
CA LYS A 484 21.93 -26.77 -28.11
C LYS A 484 23.20 -27.35 -27.47
N GLN A 485 24.21 -27.72 -28.27
CA GLN A 485 25.50 -28.17 -27.75
C GLN A 485 26.21 -27.07 -26.94
N LEU A 486 26.12 -25.82 -27.39
CA LEU A 486 26.65 -24.71 -26.62
C LEU A 486 25.96 -24.55 -25.27
N GLN A 487 24.63 -24.67 -25.21
CA GLN A 487 23.87 -24.60 -23.94
C GLN A 487 24.27 -25.75 -22.98
N ASP A 488 24.43 -26.98 -23.49
CA ASP A 488 24.90 -28.13 -22.67
C ASP A 488 26.31 -27.84 -22.10
N ARG A 489 27.24 -27.36 -22.92
CA ARG A 489 28.58 -27.01 -22.49
C ARG A 489 28.55 -25.88 -21.47
N THR A 490 27.74 -24.86 -21.71
CA THR A 490 27.56 -23.74 -20.76
C THR A 490 27.08 -24.23 -19.39
N LEU A 491 26.15 -25.18 -19.36
CA LEU A 491 25.69 -25.78 -18.11
C LEU A 491 26.80 -26.54 -17.38
N MET A 492 27.61 -27.32 -18.11
CA MET A 492 28.75 -28.05 -17.53
C MET A 492 29.80 -27.07 -16.97
N ASP A 493 30.17 -26.06 -17.76
CA ASP A 493 31.15 -25.05 -17.34
C ASP A 493 30.65 -24.25 -16.13
N LEU A 494 29.37 -23.85 -16.11
CA LEU A 494 28.75 -23.15 -14.98
C LEU A 494 28.77 -24.01 -13.71
N ARG A 495 28.47 -25.32 -13.84
CA ARG A 495 28.51 -26.26 -12.72
C ARG A 495 29.90 -26.43 -12.16
N GLN A 496 30.88 -26.77 -13.01
CA GLN A 496 32.23 -27.13 -12.57
C GLN A 496 33.07 -25.92 -12.14
N ARG A 497 33.00 -24.83 -12.89
CA ARG A 497 33.88 -23.67 -12.69
C ARG A 497 33.29 -22.58 -11.82
N VAL A 498 31.96 -22.58 -11.62
CA VAL A 498 31.28 -21.55 -10.81
C VAL A 498 30.63 -22.18 -9.58
N THR A 499 29.60 -23.02 -9.74
CA THR A 499 28.82 -23.47 -8.58
C THR A 499 29.59 -24.38 -7.64
N GLU A 500 30.32 -25.39 -8.14
CA GLU A 500 31.14 -26.28 -7.29
C GLU A 500 32.28 -25.54 -6.57
N VAL A 501 32.88 -24.56 -7.24
CA VAL A 501 33.93 -23.73 -6.64
C VAL A 501 33.33 -22.79 -5.58
N ALA A 502 32.20 -22.19 -5.89
CA ALA A 502 31.49 -21.32 -4.95
C ALA A 502 30.97 -22.08 -3.73
N ASP A 503 30.43 -23.30 -3.91
CA ASP A 503 29.95 -24.11 -2.81
C ASP A 503 31.07 -24.51 -1.83
N LYS A 504 32.26 -24.87 -2.35
CA LYS A 504 33.44 -25.09 -1.51
C LYS A 504 33.87 -23.81 -0.76
N TRP A 505 33.76 -22.65 -1.43
CA TRP A 505 34.07 -21.36 -0.81
C TRP A 505 33.03 -21.00 0.27
N ARG A 506 31.74 -21.18 -0.02
CA ARG A 506 30.64 -20.97 0.94
C ARG A 506 30.77 -21.89 2.15
N GLN A 507 31.11 -23.17 1.97
CA GLN A 507 31.38 -24.07 3.09
C GLN A 507 32.49 -23.56 4.02
N LYS A 508 33.59 -23.01 3.47
CA LYS A 508 34.64 -22.39 4.27
C LYS A 508 34.13 -21.18 5.06
N ILE A 509 33.34 -20.30 4.41
CA ILE A 509 32.75 -19.13 5.08
C ILE A 509 31.79 -19.57 6.19
N THR A 510 31.04 -20.66 6.00
CA THR A 510 30.07 -21.14 6.97
C THR A 510 30.73 -21.58 8.29
N VAL A 511 31.87 -22.26 8.22
CA VAL A 511 32.56 -22.81 9.41
C VAL A 511 33.63 -21.85 9.98
N MET A 512 33.93 -20.75 9.31
CA MET A 512 34.96 -19.81 9.72
C MET A 512 34.53 -19.04 10.97
N PRO A 513 35.41 -18.86 11.97
CA PRO A 513 35.15 -17.94 13.07
C PRO A 513 34.83 -16.54 12.58
N ILE A 514 33.98 -15.82 13.30
CA ILE A 514 33.49 -14.50 12.89
C ILE A 514 34.56 -13.45 12.90
N GLU A 515 35.49 -13.54 13.85
CA GLU A 515 36.65 -12.65 13.95
C GLU A 515 37.47 -12.72 12.68
N GLU A 516 37.57 -13.92 12.06
CA GLU A 516 38.31 -14.12 10.83
C GLU A 516 37.60 -13.50 9.60
N LEU A 517 36.27 -13.42 9.60
CA LEU A 517 35.47 -12.79 8.52
C LEU A 517 35.73 -11.28 8.41
N ARG A 518 36.26 -10.65 9.45
CA ARG A 518 36.59 -9.22 9.49
C ARG A 518 38.09 -8.96 9.27
N ASN A 519 38.89 -10.01 9.16
CA ASN A 519 40.31 -9.88 8.91
C ASN A 519 40.58 -9.32 7.49
N GLN A 520 41.52 -8.41 7.37
CA GLN A 520 41.87 -7.78 6.11
C GLN A 520 42.31 -8.80 5.05
N GLU A 521 43.01 -9.86 5.45
CA GLU A 521 43.41 -10.95 4.55
C GLU A 521 42.20 -11.70 3.98
N PHE A 522 41.20 -11.96 4.82
CA PHE A 522 39.96 -12.59 4.38
C PHE A 522 39.20 -11.66 3.43
N LEU A 523 39.03 -10.38 3.76
CA LEU A 523 38.31 -9.41 2.92
C LEU A 523 39.03 -9.23 1.57
N GLU A 524 40.35 -9.25 1.52
CA GLU A 524 41.11 -9.24 0.25
C GLU A 524 40.87 -10.53 -0.55
N ARG A 525 40.73 -11.67 0.13
CA ARG A 525 40.38 -12.94 -0.52
C ARG A 525 38.93 -12.90 -1.08
N VAL A 526 37.97 -12.29 -0.36
CA VAL A 526 36.61 -12.06 -0.86
C VAL A 526 36.65 -11.23 -2.14
N ARG A 527 37.44 -10.16 -2.16
CA ARG A 527 37.63 -9.28 -3.31
C ARG A 527 38.16 -10.04 -4.54
N ARG A 528 39.24 -10.81 -4.38
CA ARG A 528 39.78 -11.67 -5.45
C ARG A 528 38.81 -12.74 -5.92
N SER A 529 38.04 -13.32 -5.00
CA SER A 529 37.02 -14.29 -5.34
C SER A 529 35.91 -13.65 -6.17
N ALA A 530 35.50 -12.44 -5.82
CA ALA A 530 34.49 -11.69 -6.58
C ALA A 530 34.96 -11.42 -8.01
N GLN A 531 36.21 -11.00 -8.20
CA GLN A 531 36.80 -10.81 -9.52
C GLN A 531 36.84 -12.12 -10.33
N TYR A 532 37.29 -13.22 -9.74
CA TYR A 532 37.31 -14.52 -10.39
C TYR A 532 35.93 -14.93 -10.90
N PHE A 533 34.91 -14.82 -10.06
CA PHE A 533 33.57 -15.20 -10.44
C PHE A 533 32.96 -14.26 -11.47
N GLU A 534 33.23 -12.95 -11.42
CA GLU A 534 32.81 -12.00 -12.44
C GLU A 534 33.36 -12.36 -13.82
N GLU A 535 34.65 -12.52 -13.94
CA GLU A 535 35.36 -12.86 -15.19
C GLU A 535 34.87 -14.22 -15.74
N THR A 536 34.75 -15.21 -14.85
CA THR A 536 34.31 -16.57 -15.22
C THR A 536 32.87 -16.58 -15.72
N LEU A 537 31.95 -15.92 -15.01
CA LEU A 537 30.54 -15.81 -15.42
C LEU A 537 30.39 -15.10 -16.76
N ASN A 538 31.14 -14.02 -16.97
CA ASN A 538 31.13 -13.29 -18.22
C ASN A 538 31.60 -14.16 -19.39
N GLY A 539 32.71 -14.89 -19.21
CA GLY A 539 33.23 -15.80 -20.22
C GLY A 539 32.32 -16.95 -20.57
N ILE A 540 31.53 -17.47 -19.60
CA ILE A 540 30.63 -18.61 -19.79
C ILE A 540 29.27 -18.17 -20.38
N LEU A 541 28.66 -17.10 -19.88
CA LEU A 541 27.24 -16.79 -20.15
C LEU A 541 27.02 -15.73 -21.24
N ALA A 542 27.96 -14.82 -21.48
CA ALA A 542 27.75 -13.69 -22.40
C ALA A 542 27.36 -14.17 -23.82
N LYS A 543 28.18 -15.03 -24.42
CA LYS A 543 27.98 -15.53 -25.80
C LYS A 543 26.72 -16.40 -25.95
N PRO A 544 26.45 -17.39 -25.06
CA PRO A 544 25.22 -18.18 -25.13
C PRO A 544 23.95 -17.33 -25.03
N ILE A 545 23.92 -16.34 -24.14
CA ILE A 545 22.77 -15.45 -23.98
C ILE A 545 22.56 -14.60 -25.24
N GLU A 546 23.62 -14.01 -25.79
CA GLU A 546 23.56 -13.22 -27.04
C GLU A 546 23.05 -14.04 -28.23
N LEU A 547 23.62 -15.24 -28.44
CA LEU A 547 23.19 -16.11 -29.54
C LEU A 547 21.74 -16.60 -29.37
N THR A 548 21.34 -16.87 -28.15
CA THR A 548 19.94 -17.29 -27.84
C THR A 548 18.93 -16.18 -28.10
N ALA A 549 19.30 -14.94 -27.86
CA ALA A 549 18.45 -13.78 -28.12
C ALA A 549 18.10 -13.58 -29.61
N ASN A 550 18.92 -14.14 -30.51
CA ASN A 550 18.71 -14.08 -31.97
C ASN A 550 17.93 -15.28 -32.52
N VAL A 551 17.42 -16.20 -31.66
CA VAL A 551 16.65 -17.35 -32.10
C VAL A 551 15.20 -16.95 -32.32
N GLU A 552 14.67 -17.19 -33.52
CA GLU A 552 13.26 -17.00 -33.85
C GLU A 552 12.51 -18.34 -33.79
N PRO A 553 11.73 -18.59 -32.74
CA PRO A 553 10.98 -19.85 -32.62
C PRO A 553 9.78 -19.89 -33.55
N THR A 554 9.63 -20.96 -34.32
CA THR A 554 8.45 -21.20 -35.17
C THR A 554 7.26 -21.77 -34.37
N ASN A 555 7.53 -22.42 -33.23
CA ASN A 555 6.51 -22.99 -32.34
C ASN A 555 6.10 -21.98 -31.26
N LYS A 556 4.79 -21.73 -31.11
CA LYS A 556 4.24 -20.80 -30.13
C LYS A 556 4.59 -21.16 -28.67
N ILE A 557 4.65 -22.46 -28.34
CA ILE A 557 4.99 -22.94 -26.99
C ILE A 557 6.48 -22.67 -26.73
N ALA A 558 7.35 -23.02 -27.67
CA ALA A 558 8.77 -22.73 -27.60
C ALA A 558 9.05 -21.24 -27.46
N LYS A 559 8.33 -20.41 -28.24
CA LYS A 559 8.41 -18.94 -28.16
C LYS A 559 8.08 -18.44 -26.77
N LYS A 560 6.93 -18.82 -26.22
CA LYS A 560 6.49 -18.40 -24.88
C LYS A 560 7.46 -18.84 -23.78
N ARG A 561 7.99 -20.08 -23.84
CA ARG A 561 8.95 -20.57 -22.87
C ARG A 561 10.29 -19.84 -22.93
N LEU A 562 10.78 -19.56 -24.14
CA LEU A 562 12.03 -18.85 -24.34
C LEU A 562 11.92 -17.36 -23.94
N GLU A 563 10.80 -16.72 -24.29
CA GLU A 563 10.48 -15.34 -23.90
C GLU A 563 10.37 -15.14 -22.38
N ASN A 564 10.06 -16.19 -21.63
CA ASN A 564 10.06 -16.15 -20.15
C ASN A 564 11.46 -16.44 -19.58
N ALA A 565 12.13 -17.50 -20.03
CA ALA A 565 13.35 -18.00 -19.42
C ALA A 565 14.61 -17.16 -19.76
N LEU A 566 14.72 -16.66 -20.99
CA LEU A 566 15.91 -15.92 -21.43
C LEU A 566 16.06 -14.56 -20.73
N PRO A 567 15.02 -13.72 -20.60
CA PRO A 567 15.12 -12.48 -19.83
C PRO A 567 15.49 -12.73 -18.37
N GLU A 568 14.92 -13.75 -17.74
CA GLU A 568 15.21 -14.06 -16.33
C GLU A 568 16.68 -14.50 -16.14
N LEU A 569 17.20 -15.36 -17.03
CA LEU A 569 18.61 -15.76 -17.01
C LEU A 569 19.53 -14.55 -17.22
N ARG A 570 19.20 -13.69 -18.19
CA ARG A 570 19.97 -12.49 -18.50
C ARG A 570 19.97 -11.51 -17.34
N GLN A 571 18.81 -11.21 -16.76
CA GLN A 571 18.69 -10.31 -15.61
C GLN A 571 19.49 -10.82 -14.42
N THR A 572 19.36 -12.11 -14.10
CA THR A 572 20.09 -12.72 -12.99
C THR A 572 21.61 -12.67 -13.23
N TRP A 573 22.06 -12.93 -14.45
CA TRP A 573 23.48 -12.83 -14.80
C TRP A 573 24.01 -11.40 -14.73
N VAL A 574 23.30 -10.41 -15.29
CA VAL A 574 23.70 -9.00 -15.26
C VAL A 574 23.76 -8.48 -13.82
N ALA A 575 22.76 -8.79 -13.00
CA ALA A 575 22.76 -8.41 -11.59
C ALA A 575 23.94 -8.99 -10.82
N ARG A 576 24.22 -10.29 -11.02
CA ARG A 576 25.35 -10.95 -10.34
C ARG A 576 26.69 -10.40 -10.81
N ARG A 577 26.86 -10.23 -12.11
CA ARG A 577 28.09 -9.64 -12.67
C ARG A 577 28.36 -8.25 -12.11
N TYR A 578 27.35 -7.37 -12.13
CA TYR A 578 27.47 -6.02 -11.59
C TYR A 578 27.87 -6.03 -10.11
N LEU A 579 27.18 -6.81 -9.27
CA LEU A 579 27.46 -6.88 -7.84
C LEU A 579 28.87 -7.40 -7.55
N LEU A 580 29.30 -8.45 -8.24
CA LEU A 580 30.66 -9.01 -8.11
C LEU A 580 31.72 -7.99 -8.53
N HIS A 581 31.48 -7.26 -9.62
CA HIS A 581 32.37 -6.19 -10.08
C HIS A 581 32.55 -5.10 -9.02
N GLN A 582 31.44 -4.60 -8.44
CA GLN A 582 31.52 -3.57 -7.41
C GLN A 582 32.26 -4.06 -6.16
N ILE A 583 32.07 -5.31 -5.75
CA ILE A 583 32.79 -5.88 -4.61
C ILE A 583 34.27 -6.12 -4.95
N ALA A 584 34.58 -6.48 -6.18
CA ALA A 584 35.99 -6.61 -6.63
C ALA A 584 36.73 -5.26 -6.61
N GLU A 585 36.03 -4.16 -6.96
CA GLU A 585 36.61 -2.82 -6.96
C GLU A 585 36.68 -2.18 -5.56
N GLN A 586 35.58 -2.20 -4.83
CA GLN A 586 35.39 -1.43 -3.58
C GLN A 586 35.66 -2.25 -2.30
N GLY A 587 35.72 -3.59 -2.41
CA GLY A 587 35.74 -4.50 -1.28
C GLY A 587 34.35 -4.73 -0.67
N PHE A 588 34.26 -5.67 0.27
CA PHE A 588 33.01 -6.03 0.95
C PHE A 588 32.83 -5.24 2.24
N THR A 589 31.72 -4.51 2.33
CA THR A 589 31.16 -3.98 3.58
C THR A 589 29.66 -4.21 3.58
N VAL A 590 29.02 -4.39 4.73
CA VAL A 590 27.56 -4.62 4.81
C VAL A 590 26.79 -3.50 4.11
N SER A 591 27.15 -2.25 4.38
CA SER A 591 26.49 -1.07 3.78
C SER A 591 26.72 -1.01 2.26
N GLY A 592 27.96 -1.20 1.81
CA GLY A 592 28.30 -1.23 0.39
C GLY A 592 27.57 -2.34 -0.35
N TYR A 593 27.60 -3.56 0.22
CA TYR A 593 26.88 -4.70 -0.36
C TYR A 593 25.38 -4.45 -0.52
N LEU A 594 24.69 -3.93 0.51
CA LEU A 594 23.24 -3.65 0.44
C LEU A 594 22.93 -2.61 -0.65
N LYS A 595 23.71 -1.53 -0.73
CA LYS A 595 23.58 -0.50 -1.77
C LYS A 595 23.79 -1.08 -3.16
N GLU A 596 24.91 -1.76 -3.38
CA GLU A 596 25.29 -2.28 -4.70
C GLU A 596 24.36 -3.44 -5.13
N LYS A 597 23.85 -4.24 -4.21
CA LYS A 597 22.82 -5.25 -4.49
C LYS A 597 21.53 -4.62 -5.05
N GLN A 598 21.08 -3.52 -4.49
CA GLN A 598 19.91 -2.80 -4.98
C GLN A 598 20.16 -2.25 -6.40
N LEU A 599 21.29 -1.60 -6.61
CA LEU A 599 21.69 -1.08 -7.92
C LEU A 599 21.83 -2.18 -8.96
N SER A 600 22.37 -3.35 -8.58
CA SER A 600 22.50 -4.50 -9.49
C SER A 600 21.18 -4.99 -10.03
N ILE A 601 20.14 -5.09 -9.17
CA ILE A 601 18.78 -5.49 -9.55
C ILE A 601 18.17 -4.48 -10.52
N LEU A 602 18.31 -3.18 -10.21
CA LEU A 602 17.76 -2.12 -11.04
C LEU A 602 18.43 -2.06 -12.42
N ASN A 603 19.75 -2.16 -12.47
CA ASN A 603 20.50 -2.17 -13.72
C ASN A 603 20.13 -3.37 -14.60
N ALA A 604 19.97 -4.55 -14.01
CA ALA A 604 19.58 -5.76 -14.75
C ALA A 604 18.20 -5.62 -15.40
N LEU A 605 17.24 -5.03 -14.68
CA LEU A 605 15.89 -4.78 -15.20
C LEU A 605 15.85 -3.71 -16.31
N ASP A 606 16.84 -2.80 -16.35
CA ASP A 606 16.96 -1.79 -17.39
C ASP A 606 17.59 -2.31 -18.69
N GLU A 607 18.53 -3.22 -18.61
CA GLU A 607 19.17 -3.81 -19.79
C GLU A 607 18.18 -4.64 -20.65
N ASP A 608 17.12 -5.18 -20.06
CA ASP A 608 16.07 -5.93 -20.75
C ASP A 608 15.00 -5.05 -21.42
N ALA A 609 15.10 -3.71 -21.34
CA ALA A 609 14.17 -2.84 -22.04
C ALA A 609 14.32 -3.00 -23.56
N PRO A 610 13.21 -3.21 -24.31
CA PRO A 610 13.28 -3.29 -25.75
C PRO A 610 13.97 -2.05 -26.31
N LYS A 611 15.00 -2.27 -27.15
CA LYS A 611 15.86 -1.23 -27.73
C LYS A 611 15.12 -0.14 -28.52
N SER A 612 13.84 -0.31 -28.80
CA SER A 612 12.98 0.64 -29.52
C SER A 612 12.71 1.97 -28.77
N ARG A 613 13.12 2.08 -27.48
CA ARG A 613 13.05 3.33 -26.70
C ARG A 613 14.41 3.95 -26.33
N ARG A 614 15.52 3.32 -26.68
CA ARG A 614 16.85 3.93 -26.57
C ARG A 614 17.10 4.84 -27.77
N SER A 615 17.11 6.11 -27.54
CA SER A 615 17.57 7.23 -28.38
C SER A 615 16.48 8.12 -28.97
N ARG A 616 15.95 8.98 -28.15
CA ARG A 616 15.86 10.37 -28.55
C ARG A 616 16.77 11.17 -27.61
N LYS A 617 18.05 11.34 -28.03
CA LYS A 617 18.88 12.44 -27.51
C LYS A 617 18.07 13.72 -27.63
N PRO A 618 18.05 14.62 -26.65
CA PRO A 618 17.40 15.89 -26.80
C PRO A 618 18.10 16.63 -27.95
N LYS A 619 17.42 16.76 -29.07
CA LYS A 619 17.80 17.72 -30.10
C LYS A 619 17.63 19.11 -29.50
N ALA A 620 18.65 19.93 -29.61
CA ALA A 620 18.65 21.32 -29.23
C ALA A 620 17.36 22.01 -29.69
N LYS A 621 16.67 22.66 -28.76
CA LYS A 621 15.46 23.42 -28.98
C LYS A 621 15.71 24.47 -30.03
N LYS A 622 15.14 24.29 -31.23
CA LYS A 622 14.68 25.40 -32.05
C LYS A 622 13.28 25.75 -31.57
N GLU A 623 13.12 26.93 -31.04
CA GLU A 623 11.83 27.50 -30.66
C GLU A 623 10.92 27.56 -31.91
N VAL A 624 9.95 26.67 -31.95
CA VAL A 624 8.75 26.81 -32.77
C VAL A 624 7.60 26.69 -31.78
N ARG A 625 6.84 27.76 -31.64
CA ARG A 625 5.59 27.80 -30.88
C ARG A 625 4.70 26.67 -31.42
N LYS A 626 4.48 25.61 -30.63
CA LYS A 626 3.43 24.62 -30.81
C LYS A 626 2.31 24.93 -29.85
N GLU A 627 1.11 25.03 -30.39
CA GLU A 627 -0.13 25.00 -29.66
C GLU A 627 -0.22 23.71 -28.82
N PRO A 628 -0.91 23.69 -27.66
CA PRO A 628 -0.96 22.53 -26.76
C PRO A 628 -1.65 21.35 -27.47
N GLU A 629 -0.97 20.20 -27.59
CA GLU A 629 -1.54 18.95 -28.08
C GLU A 629 -2.60 18.43 -27.09
N VAL A 630 -3.84 18.40 -27.51
CA VAL A 630 -4.99 17.80 -26.81
C VAL A 630 -4.70 16.31 -26.53
N THR A 631 -4.80 15.89 -25.28
CA THR A 631 -4.57 14.50 -24.87
C THR A 631 -5.69 13.56 -25.33
N HIS A 632 -5.45 12.25 -25.36
CA HIS A 632 -6.47 11.26 -25.75
C HIS A 632 -7.72 11.30 -24.87
N ASN A 633 -7.57 11.59 -23.58
CA ASN A 633 -8.70 11.69 -22.65
C ASN A 633 -9.50 12.97 -22.86
N GLU A 634 -8.84 14.10 -23.12
CA GLU A 634 -9.51 15.37 -23.43
C GLU A 634 -10.29 15.27 -24.74
N LEU A 635 -9.76 14.53 -25.72
CA LEU A 635 -10.44 14.29 -27.00
C LEU A 635 -11.68 13.39 -26.80
N GLY A 636 -11.61 12.36 -25.93
CA GLY A 636 -12.75 11.49 -25.59
C GLY A 636 -13.87 12.27 -24.94
N THR A 637 -13.57 13.01 -23.88
CA THR A 637 -14.54 13.84 -23.15
C THR A 637 -15.16 14.93 -24.06
N TRP A 638 -14.36 15.54 -24.92
CA TRP A 638 -14.88 16.49 -25.90
C TRP A 638 -15.87 15.83 -26.85
N GLY A 639 -15.58 14.62 -27.36
CA GLY A 639 -16.49 13.89 -28.22
C GLY A 639 -17.81 13.52 -27.57
N GLU A 640 -17.79 13.10 -26.31
CA GLU A 640 -19.01 12.82 -25.54
C GLU A 640 -19.86 14.07 -25.33
N ILE A 641 -19.24 15.24 -25.11
CA ILE A 641 -19.93 16.53 -25.02
C ILE A 641 -20.59 16.87 -26.36
N MET A 642 -19.89 16.71 -27.48
CA MET A 642 -20.43 16.98 -28.80
C MET A 642 -21.57 16.02 -29.19
N ALA A 643 -21.43 14.73 -28.83
CA ALA A 643 -22.47 13.73 -29.04
C ALA A 643 -23.75 14.05 -28.23
N ALA A 644 -23.59 14.45 -26.95
CA ALA A 644 -24.73 14.84 -26.12
C ALA A 644 -25.43 16.09 -26.66
N ASP A 645 -24.69 17.13 -27.10
CA ASP A 645 -25.25 18.33 -27.70
C ASP A 645 -25.99 18.03 -29.03
N TYR A 646 -25.44 17.13 -29.84
CA TYR A 646 -26.09 16.64 -31.04
C TYR A 646 -27.41 15.94 -30.73
N LEU A 647 -27.46 15.03 -29.74
CA LEU A 647 -28.67 14.32 -29.35
C LEU A 647 -29.75 15.30 -28.84
N LEU A 648 -29.40 16.27 -28.00
CA LEU A 648 -30.30 17.31 -27.50
C LEU A 648 -30.91 18.13 -28.67
N ARG A 649 -30.11 18.52 -29.66
CA ARG A 649 -30.59 19.27 -30.86
C ARG A 649 -31.50 18.44 -31.73
N ASN A 650 -31.37 17.11 -31.70
CA ASN A 650 -32.25 16.20 -32.43
C ASN A 650 -33.44 15.68 -31.63
N GLY A 651 -33.74 16.33 -30.50
CA GLY A 651 -34.95 16.07 -29.72
C GLY A 651 -34.87 14.93 -28.70
N TYR A 652 -33.67 14.38 -28.48
CA TYR A 652 -33.46 13.37 -27.42
C TYR A 652 -33.40 14.03 -26.05
N LEU A 653 -33.94 13.37 -25.06
CA LEU A 653 -33.80 13.78 -23.66
C LEU A 653 -32.66 12.99 -23.01
N ILE A 654 -31.53 13.66 -22.67
CA ILE A 654 -30.44 13.00 -21.97
C ILE A 654 -30.87 12.68 -20.55
N ARG A 655 -30.87 11.40 -20.18
CA ARG A 655 -31.18 10.91 -18.83
C ARG A 655 -29.94 10.88 -17.96
N GLU A 656 -28.82 10.34 -18.48
CA GLU A 656 -27.56 10.21 -17.75
C GLU A 656 -26.36 10.11 -18.69
N ARG A 657 -25.17 10.48 -18.18
CA ARG A 657 -23.89 10.39 -18.92
C ARG A 657 -22.85 9.73 -18.05
N ASP A 658 -21.92 8.97 -18.66
CA ASP A 658 -20.84 8.24 -17.99
C ASP A 658 -21.36 7.36 -16.82
N TRP A 659 -22.50 6.66 -17.04
CA TRP A 659 -23.07 5.78 -16.03
C TRP A 659 -22.26 4.49 -15.88
N LYS A 660 -21.98 4.09 -14.64
CA LYS A 660 -21.09 2.96 -14.34
C LYS A 660 -21.82 1.84 -13.58
N SER A 661 -21.64 0.62 -14.08
CA SER A 661 -22.08 -0.61 -13.42
C SER A 661 -20.91 -1.55 -13.21
N GLY A 662 -20.24 -1.45 -12.09
CA GLY A 662 -18.99 -2.16 -11.81
C GLY A 662 -17.88 -1.72 -12.76
N HIS A 663 -17.48 -2.60 -13.69
CA HIS A 663 -16.44 -2.32 -14.68
C HIS A 663 -16.98 -1.98 -16.07
N ARG A 664 -18.30 -1.76 -16.18
CA ARG A 664 -18.97 -1.45 -17.43
C ARG A 664 -19.48 -0.03 -17.38
N ASP A 665 -19.25 0.70 -18.43
CA ASP A 665 -19.62 2.10 -18.63
C ASP A 665 -20.61 2.23 -19.80
N LEU A 666 -21.55 3.17 -19.65
CA LEU A 666 -22.45 3.64 -20.69
C LEU A 666 -22.17 5.12 -20.90
N ASP A 667 -21.69 5.50 -22.10
CA ASP A 667 -21.23 6.87 -22.36
C ASP A 667 -22.37 7.87 -22.25
N ILE A 668 -23.52 7.60 -22.91
CA ILE A 668 -24.73 8.42 -22.84
C ILE A 668 -25.97 7.53 -22.79
N ILE A 669 -26.91 7.86 -21.91
CA ILE A 669 -28.25 7.26 -21.86
C ILE A 669 -29.25 8.36 -22.13
N ALA A 670 -30.05 8.19 -23.18
CA ALA A 670 -31.01 9.17 -23.65
C ALA A 670 -32.40 8.56 -23.82
N GLN A 671 -33.41 9.40 -23.96
CA GLN A 671 -34.80 9.01 -24.28
C GLN A 671 -35.18 9.58 -25.63
N ASP A 672 -35.71 8.73 -26.52
CA ASP A 672 -36.26 9.08 -27.82
C ASP A 672 -37.75 8.65 -27.83
N GLY A 673 -38.65 9.57 -27.51
CA GLY A 673 -40.09 9.23 -27.28
C GLY A 673 -40.27 8.23 -26.14
N GLU A 674 -40.77 7.05 -26.45
CA GLU A 674 -40.94 5.95 -25.47
C GLU A 674 -39.78 4.94 -25.48
N THR A 675 -38.65 5.23 -26.17
CA THR A 675 -37.52 4.33 -26.33
C THR A 675 -36.31 4.83 -25.52
N LEU A 676 -35.79 3.99 -24.66
CA LEU A 676 -34.50 4.24 -23.99
C LEU A 676 -33.36 3.96 -24.95
N VAL A 677 -32.50 4.94 -25.18
CA VAL A 677 -31.39 4.84 -26.11
C VAL A 677 -30.06 4.83 -25.37
N VAL A 678 -29.29 3.77 -25.52
CA VAL A 678 -27.93 3.64 -24.98
C VAL A 678 -26.96 3.94 -26.12
N VAL A 679 -26.17 4.99 -25.95
CA VAL A 679 -25.26 5.50 -26.98
C VAL A 679 -23.82 5.27 -26.60
N GLU A 680 -23.06 4.60 -27.46
CA GLU A 680 -21.60 4.47 -27.40
C GLU A 680 -20.97 5.57 -28.26
N VAL A 681 -20.07 6.37 -27.70
CA VAL A 681 -19.40 7.48 -28.39
C VAL A 681 -18.00 7.10 -28.85
N LYS A 682 -17.69 7.39 -30.12
CA LYS A 682 -16.35 7.18 -30.71
C LYS A 682 -15.78 8.49 -31.21
N THR A 683 -14.67 8.96 -30.65
CA THR A 683 -14.01 10.20 -31.05
C THR A 683 -12.76 9.93 -31.88
N ARG A 684 -12.61 10.63 -33.00
CA ARG A 684 -11.49 10.48 -33.93
C ARG A 684 -10.96 11.83 -34.36
N ARG A 685 -9.65 11.94 -34.59
CA ARG A 685 -9.00 13.16 -35.11
C ARG A 685 -9.16 13.30 -36.60
N ASN A 686 -9.19 12.18 -37.37
CA ASN A 686 -9.24 12.16 -38.83
C ASN A 686 -9.99 10.93 -39.35
N ARG A 687 -10.51 10.99 -40.61
CA ARG A 687 -11.25 9.89 -41.29
C ARG A 687 -10.42 8.69 -41.77
N THR A 688 -9.13 8.63 -41.52
CA THR A 688 -8.26 7.57 -42.06
C THR A 688 -8.36 6.30 -41.19
N TYR A 689 -8.99 5.26 -41.78
CA TYR A 689 -9.12 3.84 -41.35
C TYR A 689 -10.29 3.45 -40.43
N THR A 690 -11.12 2.55 -40.98
CA THR A 690 -12.15 1.62 -40.48
C THR A 690 -13.58 2.17 -40.31
N ASP A 691 -14.54 1.36 -40.88
CA ASP A 691 -15.99 1.58 -40.79
C ASP A 691 -16.44 1.70 -39.31
N PRO A 692 -17.36 2.64 -38.99
CA PRO A 692 -17.87 2.87 -37.64
C PRO A 692 -18.46 1.61 -36.97
N GLU A 693 -19.17 0.78 -37.74
CA GLU A 693 -19.80 -0.47 -37.25
C GLU A 693 -18.79 -1.53 -36.77
N ARG A 694 -17.58 -1.54 -37.31
CA ARG A 694 -16.50 -2.44 -36.91
C ARG A 694 -15.72 -1.95 -35.66
N ALA A 695 -16.02 -0.76 -35.19
CA ALA A 695 -15.33 -0.16 -34.04
C ALA A 695 -15.83 -0.68 -32.69
N VAL A 696 -16.99 -1.38 -32.65
CA VAL A 696 -17.52 -2.02 -31.44
C VAL A 696 -17.43 -3.52 -31.61
N ASN A 697 -16.50 -4.18 -30.91
CA ASN A 697 -16.34 -5.62 -30.99
C ASN A 697 -17.43 -6.35 -30.19
N TYR A 698 -17.64 -7.65 -30.51
CA TYR A 698 -18.67 -8.49 -29.88
C TYR A 698 -18.62 -8.47 -28.33
N GLN A 699 -17.44 -8.41 -27.73
CA GLN A 699 -17.29 -8.35 -26.27
C GLN A 699 -17.80 -7.01 -25.69
N LYS A 700 -17.54 -5.89 -26.35
CA LYS A 700 -18.04 -4.57 -25.91
C LYS A 700 -19.56 -4.51 -26.07
N MET A 701 -20.14 -5.06 -27.16
CA MET A 701 -21.61 -5.16 -27.32
C MET A 701 -22.26 -5.93 -26.16
N GLN A 702 -21.69 -7.06 -25.75
CA GLN A 702 -22.20 -7.82 -24.61
C GLN A 702 -22.10 -7.03 -23.29
N ASN A 703 -21.00 -6.30 -23.11
CA ASN A 703 -20.82 -5.45 -21.92
C ASN A 703 -21.86 -4.31 -21.87
N LEU A 704 -22.13 -3.65 -23.01
CA LEU A 704 -23.13 -2.60 -23.12
C LEU A 704 -24.55 -3.14 -22.83
N ARG A 705 -24.91 -4.32 -23.39
CA ARG A 705 -26.19 -4.97 -23.10
C ARG A 705 -26.36 -5.33 -21.63
N MET A 706 -25.30 -5.84 -20.99
CA MET A 706 -25.34 -6.15 -19.54
C MET A 706 -25.46 -4.89 -18.68
N ALA A 707 -24.74 -3.82 -19.03
CA ALA A 707 -24.82 -2.54 -18.36
C ALA A 707 -26.22 -1.92 -18.51
N ALA A 708 -26.78 -1.90 -19.72
CA ALA A 708 -28.13 -1.42 -19.99
C ALA A 708 -29.20 -2.20 -19.21
N ASN A 709 -29.11 -3.54 -19.17
CA ASN A 709 -30.01 -4.37 -18.36
C ASN A 709 -29.93 -4.02 -16.87
N HIS A 710 -28.73 -3.69 -16.38
CA HIS A 710 -28.58 -3.27 -14.97
C HIS A 710 -29.16 -1.89 -14.74
N TYR A 711 -28.98 -0.95 -15.67
CA TYR A 711 -29.57 0.39 -15.63
C TYR A 711 -31.11 0.33 -15.60
N VAL A 712 -31.70 -0.43 -16.54
CA VAL A 712 -33.16 -0.63 -16.65
C VAL A 712 -33.73 -1.21 -15.36
N LYS A 713 -33.10 -2.23 -14.77
CA LYS A 713 -33.52 -2.82 -13.50
C LYS A 713 -33.40 -1.86 -12.33
N TYR A 714 -32.31 -1.11 -12.27
CA TYR A 714 -32.03 -0.18 -11.19
C TYR A 714 -32.99 0.99 -11.15
N HIS A 715 -33.38 1.51 -12.34
CA HIS A 715 -34.31 2.63 -12.48
C HIS A 715 -35.76 2.21 -12.71
N HIS A 716 -36.09 0.91 -12.67
CA HIS A 716 -37.41 0.35 -12.89
C HIS A 716 -38.07 0.80 -14.24
N ILE A 717 -37.25 0.84 -15.30
CA ILE A 717 -37.69 1.26 -16.65
C ILE A 717 -38.33 0.06 -17.38
N ASN A 718 -39.46 0.27 -18.03
CA ASN A 718 -40.13 -0.75 -18.83
C ASN A 718 -40.11 -0.42 -20.35
N ASP A 719 -39.45 0.68 -20.72
CA ASP A 719 -39.39 1.13 -22.10
C ASP A 719 -38.49 0.20 -22.97
N PRO A 720 -38.77 0.09 -24.26
CA PRO A 720 -37.86 -0.58 -25.19
C PRO A 720 -36.47 0.04 -25.15
N VAL A 721 -35.44 -0.78 -25.31
CA VAL A 721 -34.01 -0.32 -25.29
C VAL A 721 -33.43 -0.46 -26.69
N ARG A 722 -32.85 0.62 -27.20
CA ARG A 722 -32.11 0.70 -28.47
C ARG A 722 -30.66 1.02 -28.21
N PHE A 723 -29.75 0.47 -29.03
CA PHE A 723 -28.32 0.72 -28.94
C PHE A 723 -27.82 1.48 -30.17
N ASP A 724 -27.31 2.69 -29.94
CA ASP A 724 -26.83 3.58 -30.99
C ASP A 724 -25.31 3.80 -30.89
N ILE A 725 -24.67 4.11 -32.00
CA ILE A 725 -23.27 4.52 -32.06
C ILE A 725 -23.20 5.95 -32.61
N ILE A 726 -22.49 6.85 -31.92
CA ILE A 726 -22.18 8.19 -32.42
C ILE A 726 -20.67 8.32 -32.63
N THR A 727 -20.25 8.61 -33.85
CA THR A 727 -18.87 8.94 -34.17
C THR A 727 -18.71 10.44 -34.30
N VAL A 728 -17.76 11.01 -33.54
CA VAL A 728 -17.40 12.43 -33.56
C VAL A 728 -16.00 12.57 -34.15
N THR A 729 -15.88 13.22 -35.31
CA THR A 729 -14.60 13.45 -35.98
C THR A 729 -14.20 14.91 -35.91
N GLY A 730 -12.98 15.20 -35.40
CA GLY A 730 -12.44 16.55 -35.23
C GLY A 730 -11.60 16.71 -33.98
N THR A 731 -11.26 17.95 -33.64
CA THR A 731 -10.53 18.33 -32.43
C THR A 731 -11.19 19.53 -31.75
N PRO A 732 -10.99 19.72 -30.40
CA PRO A 732 -11.51 20.89 -29.72
C PRO A 732 -11.10 22.20 -30.39
N GLY A 733 -12.10 23.00 -30.74
CA GLY A 733 -11.92 24.25 -31.53
C GLY A 733 -12.37 24.17 -32.99
N ASP A 734 -12.55 22.98 -33.54
CA ASP A 734 -13.10 22.75 -34.87
C ASP A 734 -14.60 22.45 -34.81
N SER A 735 -15.29 22.64 -35.94
CA SER A 735 -16.68 22.15 -36.10
C SER A 735 -16.65 20.62 -36.25
N PRO A 736 -17.21 19.85 -35.30
CA PRO A 736 -17.17 18.40 -35.37
C PRO A 736 -18.06 17.89 -36.49
N GLU A 737 -17.60 16.87 -37.21
CA GLU A 737 -18.44 16.06 -38.06
C GLU A 737 -19.00 14.90 -37.24
N ILE A 738 -20.34 14.76 -37.19
CA ILE A 738 -21.02 13.76 -36.33
C ILE A 738 -21.80 12.81 -37.24
N GLU A 739 -21.55 11.53 -37.09
CA GLU A 739 -22.26 10.43 -37.71
C GLU A 739 -23.01 9.64 -36.62
N HIS A 740 -24.32 9.45 -36.80
CA HIS A 740 -25.18 8.76 -35.84
C HIS A 740 -25.77 7.52 -36.50
N ILE A 741 -25.42 6.34 -36.00
CA ILE A 741 -25.94 5.04 -36.42
C ILE A 741 -26.95 4.60 -35.37
N GLN A 742 -28.22 4.62 -35.72
CA GLN A 742 -29.31 4.15 -34.86
C GLN A 742 -29.45 2.64 -34.97
N ASP A 743 -29.85 1.98 -33.88
CA ASP A 743 -30.09 0.53 -33.82
C ASP A 743 -28.89 -0.28 -34.35
N ALA A 744 -27.69 0.09 -33.83
CA ALA A 744 -26.41 -0.41 -34.37
C ALA A 744 -26.16 -1.90 -34.02
N PHE A 745 -26.80 -2.47 -32.94
CA PHE A 745 -26.64 -3.88 -32.57
C PHE A 745 -27.66 -4.41 -31.54
#